data_aff0f2b0cacb48e16a191a18cfaffbeb
#
_entry.id   aff0f2b0cacb48e16a191a18cfaffbeb
#
_cell.length_a   1.000
_cell.length_b   1.000
_cell.length_c   1.000
_cell.angle_alpha   90.00
_cell.angle_beta   90.00
_cell.angle_gamma   90.00
#
_symmetry.space_group_name_H-M   'P 1'
#
loop_
_entity.id
_entity.type
_entity.pdbx_description
1 polymer ?
#
loop_
_entity_poly.entity_id
_entity_poly.type
_entity_poly.pdbx_seq_one_letter_code
_entity_poly.pdbx_strand_id
1 'polypeptide(L)'
;MSSVKKLSIAFCYHMHQPVYQLNYDSDYLMPWVRLHTAKHYLPLILEAEKFPNLKQNFNIVPTLTDSIIDFSGNALDIHSALTIKDVKDMTPDDKEFILNNFFDAEYTSMIEPYERFKELFNKRFSENCGIDDFSLQDYADLTALFNLVWIDDSLYKRFPEVLKLLEKGRDYTLKERKRIIDIYRKIAKLFVPACKKFLRDRKAELMISPFYHPILPIMTNIKEAQENLDTVDSTLSDLDMSDDARLQIEAAIKRSEKVFGRKFQGSWMPEMGVSENVLKLLSDFNIKWTIADEGTLSAAMNYNFIRDFDGNLEDPYHLMKPYVSKTTGVNIIFRDSMLSSLINNEYPNYSPEDAARDLYEKIKVIQSKLTTSPDDKHLLTIALDGENCWNNYSYNGREFLDKIYELIENDYSLETVLISEYLEEEKHKKEIDAIKSSSWANRNFQLWIGEPVKNLAWTYLKNVKKDMDNILLSNKKGMNVELARKELFLCEGSDWFWWYGEPNDSGQDHIFDYLFREHLKSIYKYLGEDYPRYLDLPLISTIQPTESSVDFPITPAMTGEFEDTEWESANCVSVPDGPILQGQKLFDKICYCADYDKFYLRLYLSDCIEEDSVNPVLQQMYIYMKNPDRIQTQSPVRLINKTENVSPVMKEKFHNELRVSMTEKKLYPIRFTKAIQDGLWAIQNSERIEIIYKDVIDIAIPFEDLDVRRGDTLEFFFANTNFGIKDAFSPQDIMLSIKRPQ
;
A
#
# COMPACT_ATOMS: atom_id res chain seq x y z
N MET A 1 -1.74 42.09 28.24
CA MET A 1 -1.08 41.09 27.39
C MET A 1 -2.19 40.53 26.51
N SER A 2 -2.17 40.75 25.20
CA SER A 2 -3.11 40.08 24.28
C SER A 2 -2.86 38.58 24.42
N SER A 3 -3.89 37.79 24.72
CA SER A 3 -3.77 36.34 24.74
C SER A 3 -3.26 35.90 23.38
N VAL A 4 -2.10 35.27 23.36
CA VAL A 4 -1.60 34.68 22.12
C VAL A 4 -2.60 33.60 21.70
N LYS A 5 -3.07 33.69 20.48
CA LYS A 5 -4.06 32.79 19.93
C LYS A 5 -3.41 31.45 19.65
N LYS A 6 -3.97 30.38 20.20
CA LYS A 6 -3.48 29.03 19.97
C LYS A 6 -4.05 28.49 18.65
N LEU A 7 -3.19 27.82 17.86
CA LEU A 7 -3.60 26.96 16.79
C LEU A 7 -3.79 25.55 17.36
N SER A 8 -4.99 25.00 17.21
CA SER A 8 -5.29 23.63 17.60
C SER A 8 -4.87 22.68 16.48
N ILE A 9 -4.22 21.57 16.81
CA ILE A 9 -3.71 20.56 15.88
C ILE A 9 -4.33 19.21 16.22
N ALA A 10 -5.00 18.59 15.25
CA ALA A 10 -5.49 17.23 15.34
C ALA A 10 -4.58 16.30 14.54
N PHE A 11 -3.82 15.45 15.23
CA PHE A 11 -3.16 14.31 14.61
C PHE A 11 -4.13 13.15 14.56
N CYS A 12 -4.37 12.62 13.35
CA CYS A 12 -5.31 11.54 13.08
C CYS A 12 -4.59 10.40 12.40
N TYR A 13 -4.71 9.19 12.94
CA TYR A 13 -4.05 7.99 12.43
C TYR A 13 -5.08 6.93 12.09
N HIS A 14 -5.03 6.46 10.85
CA HIS A 14 -5.86 5.35 10.37
C HIS A 14 -5.13 4.03 10.59
N MET A 15 -5.81 3.04 11.19
CA MET A 15 -5.25 1.72 11.46
C MET A 15 -6.20 0.66 10.91
N HIS A 16 -5.76 -0.03 9.88
CA HIS A 16 -6.53 -1.06 9.21
C HIS A 16 -5.63 -2.18 8.68
N GLN A 17 -6.15 -3.39 8.69
CA GLN A 17 -5.63 -4.54 7.95
C GLN A 17 -6.81 -5.39 7.48
N PRO A 18 -6.75 -5.98 6.30
CA PRO A 18 -7.76 -6.91 5.83
C PRO A 18 -7.81 -8.19 6.68
N VAL A 19 -8.85 -8.98 6.49
CA VAL A 19 -8.97 -10.30 7.10
C VAL A 19 -8.23 -11.31 6.24
N TYR A 20 -7.10 -11.81 6.74
CA TYR A 20 -6.22 -12.75 6.03
C TYR A 20 -6.55 -14.23 6.32
N GLN A 21 -7.76 -14.55 6.76
CA GLN A 21 -8.21 -15.91 7.03
C GLN A 21 -9.07 -16.43 5.89
N LEU A 22 -8.99 -17.73 5.55
CA LEU A 22 -9.89 -18.38 4.59
C LEU A 22 -11.31 -18.57 5.15
N ASN A 23 -11.41 -18.68 6.44
CA ASN A 23 -12.65 -18.77 7.21
C ASN A 23 -12.34 -18.48 8.67
N TYR A 24 -13.36 -18.30 9.50
CA TYR A 24 -13.21 -17.90 10.91
C TYR A 24 -12.45 -18.90 11.80
N ASP A 25 -12.28 -20.14 11.36
CA ASP A 25 -11.59 -21.19 12.14
C ASP A 25 -10.21 -21.52 11.59
N SER A 26 -9.77 -20.86 10.50
CA SER A 26 -8.46 -21.08 9.88
C SER A 26 -7.38 -20.17 10.49
N ASP A 27 -6.12 -20.60 10.37
CA ASP A 27 -4.98 -19.71 10.61
C ASP A 27 -4.94 -18.58 9.56
N TYR A 28 -4.25 -17.50 9.92
CA TYR A 28 -4.05 -16.37 9.02
C TYR A 28 -3.01 -16.71 7.95
N LEU A 29 -3.28 -16.38 6.70
CA LEU A 29 -2.33 -16.62 5.61
C LEU A 29 -1.14 -15.65 5.67
N MET A 30 -1.35 -14.42 6.15
CA MET A 30 -0.34 -13.37 6.20
C MET A 30 -0.10 -12.87 7.62
N PRO A 31 1.12 -12.40 7.94
CA PRO A 31 1.54 -12.02 9.29
C PRO A 31 1.25 -10.56 9.66
N TRP A 32 0.73 -9.75 8.74
CA TRP A 32 0.77 -8.28 8.81
C TRP A 32 0.08 -7.71 10.03
N VAL A 33 -1.09 -8.24 10.43
CA VAL A 33 -1.78 -7.80 11.66
C VAL A 33 -0.86 -7.86 12.87
N ARG A 34 -0.18 -8.98 13.06
CA ARG A 34 0.70 -9.20 14.21
C ARG A 34 1.94 -8.33 14.13
N LEU A 35 2.55 -8.27 12.95
CA LEU A 35 3.77 -7.51 12.72
C LEU A 35 3.52 -6.01 12.90
N HIS A 36 2.51 -5.44 12.24
CA HIS A 36 2.15 -4.02 12.37
C HIS A 36 1.69 -3.66 13.78
N THR A 37 1.02 -4.58 14.50
CA THR A 37 0.67 -4.33 15.91
C THR A 37 1.92 -4.10 16.77
N ALA A 38 2.99 -4.86 16.53
CA ALA A 38 4.22 -4.77 17.31
C ALA A 38 5.17 -3.66 16.81
N LYS A 39 5.12 -3.32 15.53
CA LYS A 39 6.01 -2.36 14.89
C LYS A 39 5.46 -0.94 14.93
N HIS A 40 4.16 -0.75 14.68
CA HIS A 40 3.55 0.55 14.42
C HIS A 40 2.40 0.88 15.37
N TYR A 41 1.32 0.07 15.41
CA TYR A 41 0.06 0.46 16.06
C TYR A 41 0.19 0.66 17.56
N LEU A 42 0.72 -0.32 18.29
CA LEU A 42 0.88 -0.17 19.74
C LEU A 42 1.93 0.88 20.11
N PRO A 43 3.12 0.95 19.48
CA PRO A 43 4.07 2.02 19.69
C PRO A 43 3.48 3.41 19.50
N LEU A 44 2.74 3.66 18.40
CA LEU A 44 2.13 4.95 18.10
C LEU A 44 1.11 5.39 19.17
N ILE A 45 0.29 4.45 19.67
CA ILE A 45 -0.63 4.72 20.80
C ILE A 45 0.15 5.05 22.09
N LEU A 46 1.28 4.39 22.31
CA LEU A 46 2.08 4.58 23.53
C LEU A 46 2.87 5.90 23.54
N GLU A 47 3.00 6.61 22.40
CA GLU A 47 3.67 7.92 22.35
C GLU A 47 3.08 8.92 23.38
N ALA A 48 1.76 8.85 23.62
CA ALA A 48 1.10 9.67 24.64
C ALA A 48 1.60 9.42 26.09
N GLU A 49 2.42 8.41 26.35
CA GLU A 49 3.09 8.22 27.65
C GLU A 49 4.28 9.17 27.81
N LYS A 50 4.96 9.51 26.73
CA LYS A 50 6.15 10.39 26.75
C LYS A 50 5.77 11.86 26.92
N PHE A 51 4.64 12.27 26.32
CA PHE A 51 4.21 13.66 26.23
C PHE A 51 2.95 13.91 27.06
N PRO A 52 3.05 14.72 28.14
CA PRO A 52 1.93 14.94 29.07
C PRO A 52 0.70 15.57 28.42
N ASN A 53 0.87 16.48 27.48
CA ASN A 53 -0.21 17.24 26.85
C ASN A 53 -0.61 16.70 25.47
N LEU A 54 0.07 15.68 24.96
CA LEU A 54 -0.22 15.10 23.65
C LEU A 54 -1.62 14.47 23.62
N LYS A 55 -2.41 14.89 22.64
CA LYS A 55 -3.71 14.32 22.30
C LYS A 55 -3.68 13.81 20.87
N GLN A 56 -4.20 12.60 20.66
CA GLN A 56 -4.17 11.90 19.37
C GLN A 56 -5.56 11.34 19.04
N ASN A 57 -5.89 11.29 17.76
CA ASN A 57 -7.15 10.76 17.27
C ASN A 57 -6.86 9.53 16.42
N PHE A 58 -7.50 8.39 16.70
CA PHE A 58 -7.24 7.13 16.04
C PHE A 58 -8.51 6.59 15.37
N ASN A 59 -8.42 6.21 14.13
CA ASN A 59 -9.39 5.35 13.49
C ASN A 59 -8.86 3.91 13.54
N ILE A 60 -9.51 3.06 14.30
CA ILE A 60 -9.16 1.64 14.41
C ILE A 60 -10.32 0.83 13.87
N VAL A 61 -10.15 0.26 12.69
CA VAL A 61 -11.19 -0.52 12.03
C VAL A 61 -11.54 -1.76 12.87
N PRO A 62 -12.83 -2.11 13.03
CA PRO A 62 -13.23 -3.25 13.86
C PRO A 62 -12.59 -4.57 13.49
N THR A 63 -12.38 -4.85 12.20
CA THR A 63 -11.65 -6.05 11.71
C THR A 63 -10.25 -6.14 12.28
N LEU A 64 -9.50 -5.05 12.25
CA LEU A 64 -8.17 -5.00 12.86
C LEU A 64 -8.23 -5.27 14.36
N THR A 65 -9.19 -4.64 15.06
CA THR A 65 -9.37 -4.87 16.49
C THR A 65 -9.64 -6.34 16.79
N ASP A 66 -10.49 -7.00 16.00
CA ASP A 66 -10.83 -8.41 16.17
C ASP A 66 -9.63 -9.30 15.91
N SER A 67 -8.90 -9.07 14.83
CA SER A 67 -7.69 -9.82 14.51
C SER A 67 -6.60 -9.67 15.59
N ILE A 68 -6.39 -8.46 16.13
CA ILE A 68 -5.45 -8.25 17.25
C ILE A 68 -5.89 -9.03 18.49
N ILE A 69 -7.20 -9.08 18.78
CA ILE A 69 -7.74 -9.87 19.90
C ILE A 69 -7.48 -11.34 19.68
N ASP A 70 -7.65 -11.86 18.45
CA ASP A 70 -7.37 -13.26 18.12
C ASP A 70 -5.88 -13.60 18.30
N PHE A 71 -4.97 -12.75 17.81
CA PHE A 71 -3.53 -12.90 18.05
C PHE A 71 -3.13 -12.76 19.51
N SER A 72 -3.93 -12.07 20.32
CA SER A 72 -3.72 -12.05 21.78
C SER A 72 -4.03 -13.40 22.45
N GLY A 73 -4.78 -14.26 21.76
CA GLY A 73 -5.12 -15.65 22.14
C GLY A 73 -4.13 -16.65 21.57
N ASN A 74 -4.66 -17.58 20.79
CA ASN A 74 -3.89 -18.69 20.21
C ASN A 74 -3.84 -18.66 18.67
N ALA A 75 -4.38 -17.65 18.04
CA ALA A 75 -4.30 -17.52 16.59
C ALA A 75 -2.84 -17.50 16.11
N LEU A 76 -2.60 -18.12 14.98
CA LEU A 76 -1.32 -18.14 14.27
C LEU A 76 -1.51 -17.64 12.86
N ASP A 77 -0.47 -17.08 12.30
CA ASP A 77 -0.28 -16.93 10.88
C ASP A 77 0.72 -17.98 10.39
N ILE A 78 0.79 -18.20 9.07
CA ILE A 78 1.72 -19.19 8.49
C ILE A 78 3.16 -18.93 8.94
N HIS A 79 3.59 -17.66 9.01
CA HIS A 79 4.95 -17.31 9.45
C HIS A 79 5.17 -17.70 10.91
N SER A 80 4.22 -17.42 11.79
CA SER A 80 4.33 -17.80 13.20
C SER A 80 4.27 -19.32 13.40
N ALA A 81 3.43 -20.04 12.63
CA ALA A 81 3.36 -21.49 12.65
C ALA A 81 4.69 -22.11 12.22
N LEU A 82 5.30 -21.65 11.14
CA LEU A 82 6.62 -22.09 10.68
C LEU A 82 7.74 -21.72 11.67
N THR A 83 7.63 -20.55 12.32
CA THR A 83 8.60 -20.13 13.34
C THR A 83 8.62 -21.05 14.54
N ILE A 84 7.48 -21.59 14.97
CA ILE A 84 7.41 -22.52 16.13
C ILE A 84 7.52 -23.99 15.77
N LYS A 85 7.58 -24.33 14.47
CA LYS A 85 7.81 -25.69 13.96
C LYS A 85 9.26 -26.13 14.20
N ASP A 86 9.49 -27.39 14.58
CA ASP A 86 10.87 -27.89 14.64
C ASP A 86 11.45 -27.93 13.21
N VAL A 87 12.64 -27.37 13.04
CA VAL A 87 13.30 -27.31 11.72
C VAL A 87 13.57 -28.68 11.11
N LYS A 88 13.63 -29.72 11.96
CA LYS A 88 13.79 -31.12 11.52
C LYS A 88 12.53 -31.68 10.87
N ASP A 89 11.38 -31.12 11.21
CA ASP A 89 10.06 -31.53 10.72
C ASP A 89 9.57 -30.66 9.55
N MET A 90 10.38 -29.71 9.08
CA MET A 90 10.05 -28.85 7.94
C MET A 90 10.09 -29.63 6.64
N THR A 91 9.01 -29.54 5.86
CA THR A 91 8.92 -30.10 4.51
C THR A 91 9.69 -29.22 3.49
N PRO A 92 9.96 -29.71 2.27
CA PRO A 92 10.50 -28.87 1.21
C PRO A 92 9.65 -27.62 0.96
N ASP A 93 8.32 -27.74 0.95
CA ASP A 93 7.39 -26.62 0.75
C ASP A 93 7.49 -25.59 1.89
N ASP A 94 7.62 -26.04 3.16
CA ASP A 94 7.86 -25.13 4.29
C ASP A 94 9.14 -24.31 4.10
N LYS A 95 10.21 -24.99 3.64
CA LYS A 95 11.51 -24.36 3.43
C LYS A 95 11.48 -23.36 2.27
N GLU A 96 10.81 -23.73 1.18
CA GLU A 96 10.61 -22.83 0.03
C GLU A 96 9.79 -21.62 0.45
N PHE A 97 8.70 -21.81 1.19
CA PHE A 97 7.91 -20.70 1.72
C PHE A 97 8.75 -19.76 2.60
N ILE A 98 9.58 -20.32 3.49
CA ILE A 98 10.46 -19.52 4.36
C ILE A 98 11.43 -18.69 3.52
N LEU A 99 12.08 -19.28 2.52
CA LEU A 99 13.03 -18.55 1.68
C LEU A 99 12.39 -17.47 0.81
N ASN A 100 11.12 -17.62 0.46
CA ASN A 100 10.40 -16.66 -0.36
C ASN A 100 9.75 -15.52 0.46
N ASN A 101 9.46 -15.72 1.76
CA ASN A 101 8.62 -14.79 2.51
C ASN A 101 9.25 -14.26 3.82
N PHE A 102 10.36 -14.84 4.33
CA PHE A 102 10.95 -14.39 5.59
C PHE A 102 12.07 -13.36 5.40
N PHE A 103 12.15 -12.76 4.22
CA PHE A 103 12.95 -11.59 3.93
C PHE A 103 12.10 -10.34 3.64
N ASP A 104 10.78 -10.44 3.85
CA ASP A 104 9.84 -9.31 3.71
C ASP A 104 10.04 -8.31 4.86
N ALA A 105 11.13 -7.57 4.79
CA ALA A 105 11.56 -6.58 5.74
C ALA A 105 12.39 -5.52 5.02
N GLU A 106 12.32 -4.28 5.47
CA GLU A 106 13.12 -3.20 4.88
C GLU A 106 14.61 -3.49 5.08
N TYR A 107 15.39 -3.43 3.98
CA TYR A 107 16.79 -3.87 4.01
C TYR A 107 17.65 -3.02 4.94
N THR A 108 17.62 -1.70 4.76
CA THR A 108 18.53 -0.77 5.44
C THR A 108 18.29 -0.70 6.94
N SER A 109 17.02 -0.71 7.36
CA SER A 109 16.64 -0.55 8.77
C SER A 109 16.41 -1.86 9.52
N MET A 110 16.08 -2.95 8.81
CA MET A 110 15.64 -4.19 9.44
C MET A 110 16.52 -5.42 9.13
N ILE A 111 17.25 -5.44 8.01
CA ILE A 111 18.12 -6.56 7.63
C ILE A 111 19.59 -6.23 7.85
N GLU A 112 20.06 -5.15 7.25
CA GLU A 112 21.47 -4.77 7.26
C GLU A 112 22.09 -4.58 8.64
N PRO A 113 21.39 -4.01 9.65
CA PRO A 113 21.95 -3.83 10.99
C PRO A 113 22.24 -5.14 11.74
N TYR A 114 21.66 -6.26 11.28
CA TYR A 114 21.79 -7.57 11.93
C TYR A 114 22.65 -8.50 11.09
N GLU A 115 23.93 -8.64 11.50
CA GLU A 115 24.97 -9.39 10.74
C GLU A 115 24.48 -10.75 10.23
N ARG A 116 23.87 -11.54 11.09
CA ARG A 116 23.36 -12.88 10.72
C ARG A 116 22.20 -12.81 9.73
N PHE A 117 21.30 -11.84 9.85
CA PHE A 117 20.20 -11.68 8.90
C PHE A 117 20.72 -11.26 7.54
N LYS A 118 21.68 -10.33 7.50
CA LYS A 118 22.39 -9.92 6.29
C LYS A 118 23.14 -11.09 5.65
N GLU A 119 23.84 -11.94 6.44
CA GLU A 119 24.48 -13.17 5.94
C GLU A 119 23.44 -14.09 5.23
N LEU A 120 22.28 -14.32 5.86
CA LEU A 120 21.24 -15.18 5.32
C LEU A 120 20.58 -14.56 4.07
N PHE A 121 20.36 -13.24 4.08
CA PHE A 121 19.89 -12.51 2.91
C PHE A 121 20.87 -12.64 1.73
N ASN A 122 22.15 -12.35 1.93
CA ASN A 122 23.16 -12.48 0.91
C ASN A 122 23.28 -13.92 0.38
N LYS A 123 23.13 -14.90 1.28
CA LYS A 123 23.11 -16.32 0.92
C LYS A 123 21.90 -16.66 0.03
N ARG A 124 20.69 -16.19 0.39
CA ARG A 124 19.45 -16.44 -0.37
C ARG A 124 19.55 -15.90 -1.78
N PHE A 125 20.11 -14.71 -1.93
CA PHE A 125 20.21 -14.01 -3.21
C PHE A 125 21.55 -14.22 -3.92
N SER A 126 22.36 -15.23 -3.47
CA SER A 126 23.53 -15.70 -4.19
C SER A 126 23.14 -16.64 -5.35
N GLU A 127 24.09 -16.87 -6.25
CA GLU A 127 23.88 -17.71 -7.42
C GLU A 127 23.45 -19.13 -7.08
N ASN A 128 22.39 -19.61 -7.75
CA ASN A 128 21.88 -20.97 -7.66
C ASN A 128 21.53 -21.45 -6.23
N CYS A 129 21.16 -20.54 -5.34
CA CYS A 129 20.80 -20.89 -3.96
C CYS A 129 19.41 -21.53 -3.89
N GLY A 130 19.37 -22.81 -3.52
CA GLY A 130 18.15 -23.57 -3.30
C GLY A 130 17.88 -23.87 -1.82
N ILE A 131 16.81 -24.60 -1.56
CA ILE A 131 16.40 -25.00 -0.19
C ILE A 131 17.45 -25.88 0.50
N ASP A 132 18.24 -26.63 -0.24
CA ASP A 132 19.26 -27.55 0.30
C ASP A 132 20.57 -26.84 0.68
N ASP A 133 20.78 -25.62 0.19
CA ASP A 133 21.94 -24.82 0.56
C ASP A 133 21.81 -24.24 1.98
N PHE A 134 20.60 -24.10 2.50
CA PHE A 134 20.35 -23.64 3.86
C PHE A 134 20.41 -24.82 4.86
N SER A 135 21.25 -24.68 5.87
CA SER A 135 21.29 -25.62 6.98
C SER A 135 20.02 -25.49 7.85
N LEU A 136 19.74 -26.52 8.66
CA LEU A 136 18.63 -26.46 9.62
C LEU A 136 18.76 -25.25 10.58
N GLN A 137 20.00 -24.87 10.92
CA GLN A 137 20.22 -23.68 11.77
C GLN A 137 19.97 -22.37 11.02
N ASP A 138 20.22 -22.30 9.71
CA ASP A 138 19.91 -21.13 8.90
C ASP A 138 18.41 -20.86 8.90
N TYR A 139 17.56 -21.89 8.74
CA TYR A 139 16.11 -21.77 8.84
C TYR A 139 15.65 -21.34 10.26
N ALA A 140 16.29 -21.88 11.29
CA ALA A 140 16.01 -21.48 12.66
C ALA A 140 16.35 -20.01 12.91
N ASP A 141 17.50 -19.54 12.42
CA ASP A 141 17.96 -18.18 12.58
C ASP A 141 17.10 -17.21 11.76
N LEU A 142 16.80 -17.56 10.50
CA LEU A 142 15.98 -16.75 9.60
C LEU A 142 14.59 -16.49 10.19
N THR A 143 13.91 -17.57 10.62
CA THR A 143 12.56 -17.45 11.20
C THR A 143 12.55 -16.68 12.51
N ALA A 144 13.61 -16.74 13.32
CA ALA A 144 13.75 -15.92 14.52
C ALA A 144 14.00 -14.44 14.22
N LEU A 145 14.99 -14.17 13.37
CA LEU A 145 15.42 -12.79 13.04
C LEU A 145 14.30 -12.01 12.36
N PHE A 146 13.65 -12.59 11.35
CA PHE A 146 12.49 -11.97 10.72
C PHE A 146 11.48 -11.47 11.75
N ASN A 147 11.07 -12.30 12.71
CA ASN A 147 10.11 -11.88 13.71
C ASN A 147 10.70 -10.85 14.70
N LEU A 148 11.96 -10.94 15.06
CA LEU A 148 12.57 -10.03 16.04
C LEU A 148 12.67 -8.59 15.50
N VAL A 149 13.04 -8.41 14.23
CA VAL A 149 13.21 -7.06 13.64
C VAL A 149 11.89 -6.32 13.44
N TRP A 150 10.76 -7.05 13.42
CA TRP A 150 9.43 -6.46 13.38
C TRP A 150 8.90 -6.02 14.75
N ILE A 151 9.68 -6.13 15.83
CA ILE A 151 9.30 -5.61 17.15
C ILE A 151 9.98 -4.25 17.34
N ASP A 152 9.18 -3.22 17.54
CA ASP A 152 9.66 -1.87 17.75
C ASP A 152 10.49 -1.73 19.05
N ASP A 153 11.57 -0.96 19.01
CA ASP A 153 12.50 -0.81 20.12
C ASP A 153 11.91 -0.09 21.35
N SER A 154 10.83 0.72 21.19
CA SER A 154 10.10 1.29 22.33
C SER A 154 9.52 0.23 23.25
N LEU A 155 9.27 -0.96 22.70
CA LEU A 155 8.74 -2.09 23.45
C LEU A 155 9.81 -2.87 24.21
N TYR A 156 11.12 -2.62 23.95
CA TYR A 156 12.22 -3.37 24.61
C TYR A 156 12.24 -3.20 26.14
N LYS A 157 11.87 -2.01 26.64
CA LYS A 157 11.73 -1.81 28.11
C LYS A 157 10.64 -2.69 28.71
N ARG A 158 9.57 -2.95 27.97
CA ARG A 158 8.46 -3.82 28.40
C ARG A 158 8.77 -5.30 28.18
N PHE A 159 9.56 -5.59 27.14
CA PHE A 159 9.96 -6.92 26.72
C PHE A 159 11.49 -7.02 26.57
N PRO A 160 12.26 -6.94 27.68
CA PRO A 160 13.73 -6.91 27.62
C PRO A 160 14.35 -8.20 27.05
N GLU A 161 13.54 -9.23 26.89
CA GLU A 161 13.96 -10.48 26.25
C GLU A 161 14.21 -10.30 24.75
N VAL A 162 13.51 -9.36 24.07
CA VAL A 162 13.70 -9.06 22.64
C VAL A 162 15.14 -8.59 22.41
N LEU A 163 15.59 -7.61 23.20
CA LEU A 163 16.95 -7.09 23.09
C LEU A 163 18.00 -8.20 23.30
N LYS A 164 17.81 -9.05 24.32
CA LYS A 164 18.72 -10.18 24.60
C LYS A 164 18.78 -11.18 23.43
N LEU A 165 17.65 -11.40 22.75
CA LEU A 165 17.59 -12.29 21.58
C LEU A 165 18.26 -11.65 20.36
N LEU A 166 18.05 -10.35 20.14
CA LEU A 166 18.75 -9.60 19.09
C LEU A 166 20.26 -9.55 19.33
N GLU A 167 20.72 -9.30 20.59
CA GLU A 167 22.14 -9.33 20.96
C GLU A 167 22.77 -10.72 20.78
N LYS A 168 22.02 -11.79 20.99
CA LYS A 168 22.47 -13.15 20.68
C LYS A 168 22.75 -13.36 19.20
N GLY A 169 21.89 -12.85 18.33
CA GLY A 169 22.06 -12.71 16.88
C GLY A 169 22.01 -13.97 16.06
N ARG A 170 22.30 -15.16 16.59
CA ARG A 170 22.36 -16.45 15.87
C ARG A 170 22.12 -17.65 16.79
N ASP A 171 22.07 -18.86 16.21
CA ASP A 171 21.92 -20.14 16.92
C ASP A 171 20.61 -20.22 17.74
N TYR A 172 19.53 -19.73 17.17
CA TYR A 172 18.23 -19.73 17.85
C TYR A 172 17.68 -21.16 18.00
N THR A 173 17.33 -21.48 19.24
CA THR A 173 16.69 -22.76 19.60
C THR A 173 15.19 -22.69 19.34
N LEU A 174 14.54 -23.85 19.22
CA LEU A 174 13.07 -23.95 19.14
C LEU A 174 12.37 -23.28 20.31
N LYS A 175 12.96 -23.37 21.53
CA LYS A 175 12.41 -22.73 22.74
C LYS A 175 12.41 -21.20 22.60
N GLU A 176 13.47 -20.62 22.05
CA GLU A 176 13.57 -19.18 21.84
C GLU A 176 12.61 -18.73 20.73
N ARG A 177 12.50 -19.47 19.64
CA ARG A 177 11.54 -19.18 18.55
C ARG A 177 10.09 -19.19 19.07
N LYS A 178 9.71 -20.18 19.86
CA LYS A 178 8.40 -20.21 20.56
C LYS A 178 8.23 -19.00 21.49
N ARG A 179 9.31 -18.60 22.18
CA ARG A 179 9.28 -17.43 23.06
C ARG A 179 9.03 -16.13 22.31
N ILE A 180 9.59 -15.98 21.12
CA ILE A 180 9.34 -14.80 20.25
C ILE A 180 7.84 -14.68 19.93
N ILE A 181 7.21 -15.76 19.51
CA ILE A 181 5.76 -15.74 19.23
C ILE A 181 4.92 -15.46 20.49
N ASP A 182 5.34 -15.97 21.65
CA ASP A 182 4.68 -15.62 22.93
C ASP A 182 4.83 -14.14 23.29
N ILE A 183 5.92 -13.48 22.87
CA ILE A 183 6.08 -12.03 23.06
C ILE A 183 5.07 -11.28 22.19
N TYR A 184 4.86 -11.67 20.93
CA TYR A 184 3.82 -11.08 20.08
C TYR A 184 2.43 -11.20 20.68
N ARG A 185 2.06 -12.36 21.24
CA ARG A 185 0.78 -12.53 21.95
C ARG A 185 0.63 -11.55 23.12
N LYS A 186 1.73 -11.31 23.87
CA LYS A 186 1.73 -10.35 24.97
C LYS A 186 1.62 -8.92 24.48
N ILE A 187 2.26 -8.57 23.36
CA ILE A 187 2.15 -7.26 22.73
C ILE A 187 0.69 -7.04 22.29
N ALA A 188 0.10 -7.98 21.58
CA ALA A 188 -1.31 -7.90 21.17
C ALA A 188 -2.26 -7.74 22.37
N LYS A 189 -1.98 -8.43 23.50
CA LYS A 189 -2.75 -8.28 24.76
C LYS A 189 -2.70 -6.86 25.35
N LEU A 190 -1.68 -6.07 25.06
CA LEU A 190 -1.57 -4.71 25.58
C LEU A 190 -2.39 -3.70 24.78
N PHE A 191 -2.74 -3.99 23.52
CA PHE A 191 -3.34 -3.02 22.60
C PHE A 191 -4.66 -2.44 23.12
N VAL A 192 -5.68 -3.26 23.34
CA VAL A 192 -6.99 -2.79 23.84
C VAL A 192 -6.89 -2.13 25.23
N PRO A 193 -6.14 -2.66 26.21
CA PRO A 193 -5.90 -1.97 27.48
C PRO A 193 -5.23 -0.61 27.33
N ALA A 194 -4.27 -0.44 26.43
CA ALA A 194 -3.62 0.85 26.14
C ALA A 194 -4.63 1.86 25.60
N CYS A 195 -5.41 1.48 24.58
CA CYS A 195 -6.48 2.33 24.05
C CYS A 195 -7.45 2.78 25.15
N LYS A 196 -7.95 1.84 25.98
CA LYS A 196 -8.85 2.14 27.10
C LYS A 196 -8.25 3.10 28.12
N LYS A 197 -6.93 2.95 28.40
CA LYS A 197 -6.22 3.87 29.30
C LYS A 197 -6.25 5.29 28.77
N PHE A 198 -5.80 5.49 27.52
CA PHE A 198 -5.70 6.84 26.95
C PHE A 198 -7.06 7.47 26.65
N LEU A 199 -8.09 6.67 26.31
CA LEU A 199 -9.47 7.13 26.24
C LEU A 199 -9.97 7.67 27.59
N ARG A 200 -9.71 6.97 28.69
CA ARG A 200 -10.08 7.40 30.04
C ARG A 200 -9.30 8.64 30.48
N ASP A 201 -8.02 8.69 30.15
CA ASP A 201 -7.11 9.77 30.51
C ASP A 201 -7.28 11.00 29.59
N ARG A 202 -8.23 10.98 28.63
CA ARG A 202 -8.52 12.02 27.63
C ARG A 202 -7.30 12.43 26.80
N LYS A 203 -6.44 11.48 26.51
CA LYS A 203 -5.27 11.61 25.63
C LYS A 203 -5.50 11.05 24.24
N ALA A 204 -6.49 10.18 24.08
CA ALA A 204 -6.88 9.64 22.79
C ALA A 204 -8.38 9.75 22.58
N GLU A 205 -8.79 9.90 21.33
CA GLU A 205 -10.13 9.71 20.81
C GLU A 205 -10.12 8.61 19.75
N LEU A 206 -11.17 7.77 19.73
CA LEU A 206 -11.35 6.78 18.67
C LEU A 206 -12.51 7.17 17.77
N MET A 207 -12.33 6.93 16.47
CA MET A 207 -13.28 7.18 15.40
C MET A 207 -13.88 5.86 14.89
N ILE A 208 -15.15 5.90 14.48
CA ILE A 208 -15.85 4.77 13.86
C ILE A 208 -15.41 4.65 12.39
N SER A 209 -15.29 3.42 11.93
CA SER A 209 -15.27 3.01 10.52
C SER A 209 -16.25 1.86 10.34
N PRO A 210 -16.86 1.65 9.16
CA PRO A 210 -17.63 0.45 8.87
C PRO A 210 -16.83 -0.82 9.16
N PHE A 211 -17.51 -1.94 9.46
CA PHE A 211 -16.87 -3.10 10.09
C PHE A 211 -15.71 -3.69 9.26
N TYR A 212 -15.93 -3.90 7.96
CA TYR A 212 -14.94 -4.47 7.02
C TYR A 212 -14.38 -3.45 6.02
N HIS A 213 -14.40 -2.18 6.38
CA HIS A 213 -13.78 -1.11 5.59
C HIS A 213 -14.28 -0.95 4.14
N PRO A 214 -15.59 -1.03 3.83
CA PRO A 214 -16.09 -0.83 2.47
C PRO A 214 -16.12 0.63 2.06
N ILE A 215 -16.00 0.92 0.75
CA ILE A 215 -16.18 2.27 0.20
C ILE A 215 -17.66 2.62 0.14
N LEU A 216 -18.16 3.29 1.17
CA LEU A 216 -19.60 3.53 1.33
C LEU A 216 -20.25 4.31 0.18
N PRO A 217 -19.62 5.34 -0.44
CA PRO A 217 -20.23 6.00 -1.60
C PRO A 217 -20.55 5.04 -2.75
N ILE A 218 -19.69 4.05 -3.04
CA ILE A 218 -19.94 3.04 -4.08
C ILE A 218 -21.13 2.15 -3.68
N MET A 219 -21.20 1.74 -2.42
CA MET A 219 -22.26 0.85 -1.91
C MET A 219 -23.63 1.53 -1.85
N THR A 220 -23.66 2.80 -1.47
CA THR A 220 -24.93 3.52 -1.25
C THR A 220 -25.52 4.11 -2.52
N ASN A 221 -24.69 4.41 -3.52
CA ASN A 221 -25.14 4.92 -4.80
C ASN A 221 -24.01 4.89 -5.83
N ILE A 222 -24.04 3.91 -6.71
CA ILE A 222 -23.02 3.76 -7.75
C ILE A 222 -22.88 5.01 -8.65
N LYS A 223 -23.94 5.80 -8.82
CA LYS A 223 -23.89 7.03 -9.60
C LYS A 223 -22.98 8.08 -8.98
N GLU A 224 -22.82 8.06 -7.65
CA GLU A 224 -21.86 8.94 -6.96
C GLU A 224 -20.42 8.59 -7.33
N ALA A 225 -20.12 7.30 -7.54
CA ALA A 225 -18.81 6.88 -8.05
C ALA A 225 -18.61 7.30 -9.53
N GLN A 226 -19.68 7.34 -10.31
CA GLN A 226 -19.65 7.70 -11.74
C GLN A 226 -19.54 9.22 -11.98
N GLU A 227 -19.86 10.07 -11.00
CA GLU A 227 -19.81 11.55 -11.16
C GLU A 227 -18.46 12.07 -11.67
N ASN A 228 -17.37 11.36 -11.38
CA ASN A 228 -16.01 11.72 -11.76
C ASN A 228 -15.27 10.58 -12.49
N LEU A 229 -15.98 9.55 -12.98
CA LEU A 229 -15.37 8.35 -13.53
C LEU A 229 -16.28 7.69 -14.59
N ASP A 230 -15.93 7.86 -15.87
CA ASP A 230 -16.70 7.34 -17.01
C ASP A 230 -16.47 5.83 -17.26
N THR A 231 -15.52 5.21 -16.58
CA THR A 231 -15.07 3.84 -16.84
C THR A 231 -15.84 2.76 -16.04
N VAL A 232 -16.79 3.14 -15.21
CA VAL A 232 -17.62 2.18 -14.47
C VAL A 232 -18.54 1.43 -15.42
N ASP A 233 -18.46 0.09 -15.39
CA ASP A 233 -19.23 -0.77 -16.28
C ASP A 233 -20.75 -0.58 -16.10
N SER A 234 -21.47 -0.52 -17.21
CA SER A 234 -22.93 -0.36 -17.22
C SER A 234 -23.67 -1.52 -16.52
N THR A 235 -23.06 -2.70 -16.44
CA THR A 235 -23.60 -3.86 -15.69
C THR A 235 -23.70 -3.60 -14.18
N LEU A 236 -22.98 -2.60 -13.66
CA LEU A 236 -23.03 -2.17 -12.27
C LEU A 236 -24.06 -1.06 -12.01
N SER A 237 -24.77 -0.57 -13.03
CA SER A 237 -25.67 0.58 -12.91
C SER A 237 -26.83 0.41 -11.91
N ASP A 238 -27.17 -0.82 -11.55
CA ASP A 238 -28.18 -1.20 -10.56
C ASP A 238 -27.58 -1.73 -9.24
N LEU A 239 -26.28 -1.51 -9.01
CA LEU A 239 -25.62 -1.86 -7.75
C LEU A 239 -26.18 -0.98 -6.63
N ASP A 240 -26.80 -1.63 -5.64
CA ASP A 240 -27.27 -1.01 -4.40
C ASP A 240 -27.03 -1.97 -3.22
N MET A 241 -26.16 -1.55 -2.33
CA MET A 241 -25.81 -2.24 -1.07
C MET A 241 -26.02 -1.32 0.14
N SER A 242 -26.98 -0.39 0.04
CA SER A 242 -27.27 0.59 1.09
C SER A 242 -27.65 -0.06 2.43
N ASP A 243 -28.38 -1.18 2.39
CA ASP A 243 -28.76 -1.92 3.59
C ASP A 243 -27.53 -2.56 4.26
N ASP A 244 -26.61 -3.12 3.46
CA ASP A 244 -25.38 -3.72 3.96
C ASP A 244 -24.44 -2.64 4.52
N ALA A 245 -24.32 -1.49 3.87
CA ALA A 245 -23.60 -0.33 4.38
C ALA A 245 -24.11 0.10 5.76
N ARG A 246 -25.43 0.15 5.95
CA ARG A 246 -26.08 0.45 7.24
C ARG A 246 -25.75 -0.60 8.29
N LEU A 247 -25.83 -1.89 7.95
CA LEU A 247 -25.55 -2.99 8.86
C LEU A 247 -24.07 -3.06 9.25
N GLN A 248 -23.16 -2.72 8.36
CA GLN A 248 -21.73 -2.64 8.67
C GLN A 248 -21.41 -1.53 9.68
N ILE A 249 -22.04 -0.36 9.56
CA ILE A 249 -21.88 0.72 10.56
C ILE A 249 -22.49 0.30 11.89
N GLU A 250 -23.69 -0.29 11.88
CA GLU A 250 -24.33 -0.77 13.10
C GLU A 250 -23.47 -1.81 13.84
N ALA A 251 -22.92 -2.76 13.10
CA ALA A 251 -22.02 -3.79 13.63
C ALA A 251 -20.75 -3.17 14.23
N ALA A 252 -20.17 -2.16 13.56
CA ALA A 252 -19.00 -1.44 14.03
C ALA A 252 -19.26 -0.72 15.34
N ILE A 253 -20.39 -0.01 15.46
CA ILE A 253 -20.80 0.68 16.68
C ILE A 253 -20.96 -0.31 17.83
N LYS A 254 -21.72 -1.40 17.63
CA LYS A 254 -21.92 -2.45 18.64
C LYS A 254 -20.60 -3.08 19.08
N ARG A 255 -19.69 -3.35 18.12
CA ARG A 255 -18.39 -3.96 18.42
C ARG A 255 -17.51 -3.01 19.22
N SER A 256 -17.44 -1.76 18.82
CA SER A 256 -16.67 -0.72 19.51
C SER A 256 -17.15 -0.51 20.94
N GLU A 257 -18.46 -0.46 21.16
CA GLU A 257 -19.04 -0.40 22.53
C GLU A 257 -18.65 -1.63 23.35
N LYS A 258 -18.73 -2.83 22.76
CA LYS A 258 -18.38 -4.07 23.45
C LYS A 258 -16.89 -4.11 23.83
N VAL A 259 -16.00 -3.68 22.93
CA VAL A 259 -14.56 -3.75 23.15
C VAL A 259 -14.08 -2.60 24.04
N PHE A 260 -14.45 -1.36 23.74
CA PHE A 260 -13.89 -0.18 24.40
C PHE A 260 -14.76 0.37 25.54
N GLY A 261 -16.01 -0.08 25.64
CA GLY A 261 -16.93 0.28 26.73
C GLY A 261 -17.58 1.65 26.55
N ARG A 262 -17.55 2.24 25.36
CA ARG A 262 -18.15 3.55 25.06
C ARG A 262 -18.50 3.71 23.57
N LYS A 263 -19.45 4.61 23.29
CA LYS A 263 -19.77 5.07 21.94
C LYS A 263 -18.77 6.12 21.50
N PHE A 264 -18.41 6.09 20.23
CA PHE A 264 -17.61 7.13 19.59
C PHE A 264 -18.52 8.12 18.86
N GLN A 265 -18.10 9.38 18.82
CA GLN A 265 -18.88 10.44 18.20
C GLN A 265 -18.41 10.79 16.79
N GLY A 266 -17.16 10.51 16.51
CA GLY A 266 -16.52 10.81 15.24
C GLY A 266 -16.35 9.58 14.37
N SER A 267 -16.16 9.83 13.09
CA SER A 267 -15.90 8.79 12.10
C SER A 267 -14.76 9.17 11.16
N TRP A 268 -14.10 8.14 10.64
CA TRP A 268 -13.27 8.20 9.46
C TRP A 268 -13.79 7.12 8.53
N MET A 269 -14.45 7.53 7.46
CA MET A 269 -14.95 6.58 6.49
C MET A 269 -13.80 6.04 5.64
N PRO A 270 -13.87 4.77 5.20
CA PRO A 270 -12.85 4.16 4.38
C PRO A 270 -12.40 5.09 3.27
N GLU A 271 -11.07 5.27 3.15
CA GLU A 271 -10.42 6.14 2.16
C GLU A 271 -10.89 7.61 2.19
N MET A 272 -11.37 8.09 3.34
CA MET A 272 -12.09 9.36 3.45
C MET A 272 -13.23 9.49 2.43
N GLY A 273 -13.82 8.35 2.05
CA GLY A 273 -14.94 8.26 1.11
C GLY A 273 -16.20 8.88 1.69
N VAL A 274 -16.56 10.05 1.19
CA VAL A 274 -17.73 10.81 1.67
C VAL A 274 -18.65 11.19 0.52
N SER A 275 -19.95 11.27 0.84
CA SER A 275 -21.02 11.75 -0.05
C SER A 275 -22.20 12.23 0.79
N GLU A 276 -23.21 12.86 0.19
CA GLU A 276 -24.43 13.27 0.89
C GLU A 276 -25.17 12.04 1.49
N ASN A 277 -25.20 10.92 0.78
CA ASN A 277 -25.81 9.69 1.29
C ASN A 277 -25.02 9.14 2.50
N VAL A 278 -23.71 9.20 2.47
CA VAL A 278 -22.86 8.80 3.60
C VAL A 278 -23.08 9.73 4.80
N LEU A 279 -23.12 11.05 4.60
CA LEU A 279 -23.43 12.00 5.69
C LEU A 279 -24.81 11.75 6.32
N LYS A 280 -25.82 11.43 5.49
CA LYS A 280 -27.15 11.07 5.98
C LYS A 280 -27.10 9.80 6.82
N LEU A 281 -26.39 8.78 6.34
CA LEU A 281 -26.20 7.52 7.05
C LEU A 281 -25.52 7.75 8.42
N LEU A 282 -24.48 8.58 8.48
CA LEU A 282 -23.82 8.94 9.74
C LEU A 282 -24.76 9.66 10.70
N SER A 283 -25.58 10.58 10.19
CA SER A 283 -26.60 11.29 10.98
C SER A 283 -27.63 10.34 11.57
N ASP A 284 -28.09 9.33 10.80
CA ASP A 284 -29.04 8.31 11.26
C ASP A 284 -28.52 7.53 12.48
N PHE A 285 -27.21 7.29 12.54
CA PHE A 285 -26.54 6.64 13.68
C PHE A 285 -26.08 7.63 14.77
N ASN A 286 -26.46 8.91 14.64
CA ASN A 286 -26.09 9.97 15.59
C ASN A 286 -24.56 10.17 15.71
N ILE A 287 -23.80 9.88 14.64
CA ILE A 287 -22.39 10.25 14.53
C ILE A 287 -22.33 11.77 14.31
N LYS A 288 -21.49 12.46 15.09
CA LYS A 288 -21.48 13.91 15.17
C LYS A 288 -20.58 14.59 14.18
N TRP A 289 -19.52 13.88 13.75
CA TRP A 289 -18.55 14.44 12.83
C TRP A 289 -17.82 13.34 12.03
N THR A 290 -17.29 13.75 10.89
CA THR A 290 -16.42 12.94 10.05
C THR A 290 -15.24 13.75 9.56
N ILE A 291 -14.19 13.05 9.09
CA ILE A 291 -13.02 13.65 8.46
C ILE A 291 -13.10 13.44 6.95
N ALA A 292 -12.66 14.43 6.18
CA ALA A 292 -12.56 14.36 4.72
C ALA A 292 -11.27 15.05 4.23
N ASP A 293 -11.02 14.97 2.94
CA ASP A 293 -9.82 15.53 2.30
C ASP A 293 -10.00 17.01 1.91
N GLU A 294 -8.91 17.78 1.87
CA GLU A 294 -8.84 19.15 1.36
C GLU A 294 -9.50 19.28 -0.02
N GLY A 295 -9.27 18.28 -0.89
CA GLY A 295 -9.85 18.25 -2.23
C GLY A 295 -11.38 18.16 -2.24
N THR A 296 -11.97 17.51 -1.25
CA THR A 296 -13.43 17.45 -1.05
C THR A 296 -13.98 18.86 -0.74
N LEU A 297 -13.31 19.58 0.15
CA LEU A 297 -13.70 20.97 0.46
C LEU A 297 -13.54 21.90 -0.75
N SER A 298 -12.41 21.77 -1.44
CA SER A 298 -12.13 22.50 -2.70
C SER A 298 -13.28 22.36 -3.70
N ALA A 299 -13.72 21.10 -3.93
CA ALA A 299 -14.81 20.81 -4.85
C ALA A 299 -16.17 21.33 -4.37
N ALA A 300 -16.47 21.22 -3.06
CA ALA A 300 -17.73 21.67 -2.49
C ALA A 300 -17.86 23.20 -2.49
N MET A 301 -16.77 23.92 -2.29
CA MET A 301 -16.76 25.38 -2.27
C MET A 301 -16.49 26.01 -3.65
N ASN A 302 -16.11 25.20 -4.66
CA ASN A 302 -15.54 25.67 -5.92
C ASN A 302 -14.38 26.67 -5.66
N TYR A 303 -13.49 26.31 -4.76
CA TYR A 303 -12.38 27.13 -4.29
C TYR A 303 -11.06 26.36 -4.39
N ASN A 304 -10.05 26.95 -5.03
CA ASN A 304 -8.73 26.36 -5.13
C ASN A 304 -7.84 26.81 -3.97
N PHE A 305 -7.31 25.86 -3.23
CA PHE A 305 -6.30 26.11 -2.19
C PHE A 305 -4.95 26.36 -2.87
N ILE A 306 -4.56 27.65 -2.96
CA ILE A 306 -3.30 28.06 -3.58
C ILE A 306 -2.19 27.93 -2.54
N ARG A 307 -1.07 27.38 -2.97
CA ARG A 307 0.15 27.22 -2.16
C ARG A 307 1.31 27.99 -2.81
N ASP A 308 2.19 28.54 -1.98
CA ASP A 308 3.44 29.16 -2.42
C ASP A 308 4.49 28.10 -2.85
N PHE A 309 5.66 28.55 -3.28
CA PHE A 309 6.73 27.65 -3.73
C PHE A 309 7.18 26.65 -2.65
N ASP A 310 7.09 27.02 -1.37
CA ASP A 310 7.44 26.16 -0.23
C ASP A 310 6.25 25.27 0.20
N GLY A 311 5.16 25.24 -0.56
CA GLY A 311 3.96 24.44 -0.27
C GLY A 311 3.03 25.03 0.79
N ASN A 312 3.30 26.23 1.33
CA ASN A 312 2.45 26.85 2.34
C ASN A 312 1.18 27.43 1.72
N LEU A 313 0.04 27.19 2.35
CA LEU A 313 -1.23 27.82 1.95
C LEU A 313 -1.12 29.34 1.96
N GLU A 314 -1.55 30.00 0.87
CA GLU A 314 -1.64 31.47 0.83
C GLU A 314 -2.73 31.97 1.77
N ASP A 315 -3.90 31.33 1.76
CA ASP A 315 -4.99 31.57 2.70
C ASP A 315 -5.45 30.27 3.39
N PRO A 316 -5.00 29.99 4.62
CA PRO A 316 -5.39 28.80 5.36
C PRO A 316 -6.79 28.91 6.01
N TYR A 317 -7.43 30.07 6.00
CA TYR A 317 -8.64 30.33 6.79
C TYR A 317 -9.78 29.35 6.49
N HIS A 318 -10.00 29.02 5.23
CA HIS A 318 -11.10 28.12 4.84
C HIS A 318 -10.82 26.67 5.25
N LEU A 319 -9.58 26.20 5.10
CA LEU A 319 -9.22 24.81 5.41
C LEU A 319 -9.18 24.56 6.93
N MET A 320 -8.77 25.56 7.73
CA MET A 320 -8.60 25.42 9.19
C MET A 320 -9.89 25.67 9.98
N LYS A 321 -11.06 25.45 9.39
CA LYS A 321 -12.37 25.59 10.04
C LYS A 321 -13.19 24.31 9.95
N PRO A 322 -13.95 23.96 11.00
CA PRO A 322 -14.95 22.92 10.90
C PRO A 322 -16.18 23.42 10.13
N TYR A 323 -16.79 22.53 9.40
CA TYR A 323 -18.02 22.79 8.65
C TYR A 323 -19.17 21.94 9.20
N VAL A 324 -20.39 22.44 9.08
CA VAL A 324 -21.62 21.71 9.41
C VAL A 324 -22.42 21.52 8.13
N SER A 325 -22.74 20.27 7.79
CA SER A 325 -23.67 19.98 6.69
C SER A 325 -25.05 20.54 7.04
N LYS A 326 -25.60 21.40 6.18
CA LYS A 326 -26.95 21.98 6.37
C LYS A 326 -28.03 20.91 6.30
N THR A 327 -27.81 19.86 5.56
CA THR A 327 -28.81 18.79 5.34
C THR A 327 -28.84 17.79 6.49
N THR A 328 -27.70 17.48 7.10
CA THR A 328 -27.58 16.37 8.06
C THR A 328 -27.18 16.81 9.48
N GLY A 329 -26.62 18.01 9.62
CA GLY A 329 -26.07 18.50 10.88
C GLY A 329 -24.76 17.84 11.30
N VAL A 330 -24.18 16.95 10.48
CA VAL A 330 -22.89 16.32 10.74
C VAL A 330 -21.79 17.34 10.51
N ASN A 331 -20.83 17.41 11.44
CA ASN A 331 -19.65 18.27 11.26
C ASN A 331 -18.65 17.55 10.36
N ILE A 332 -17.99 18.30 9.50
CA ILE A 332 -16.96 17.81 8.59
C ILE A 332 -15.68 18.57 8.87
N ILE A 333 -14.59 17.84 9.07
CA ILE A 333 -13.26 18.37 9.28
C ILE A 333 -12.41 17.96 8.09
N PHE A 334 -11.59 18.86 7.60
CA PHE A 334 -10.78 18.62 6.41
C PHE A 334 -9.30 18.59 6.78
N ARG A 335 -8.59 17.54 6.28
CA ARG A 335 -7.14 17.44 6.48
C ARG A 335 -6.41 18.42 5.56
N ASP A 336 -5.25 18.88 5.98
CA ASP A 336 -4.25 19.47 5.09
C ASP A 336 -3.55 18.33 4.34
N SER A 337 -3.84 18.19 3.06
CA SER A 337 -3.33 17.09 2.22
C SER A 337 -1.84 17.20 2.03
N MET A 338 -1.30 18.44 1.87
CA MET A 338 0.11 18.67 1.65
C MET A 338 0.94 18.28 2.88
N LEU A 339 0.59 18.76 4.08
CA LEU A 339 1.33 18.43 5.30
C LEU A 339 1.26 16.93 5.61
N SER A 340 0.12 16.29 5.33
CA SER A 340 -0.04 14.84 5.47
C SER A 340 0.85 14.09 4.48
N SER A 341 0.92 14.54 3.22
CA SER A 341 1.76 13.93 2.18
C SER A 341 3.25 14.11 2.46
N LEU A 342 3.69 15.27 2.97
CA LEU A 342 5.10 15.48 3.34
C LEU A 342 5.58 14.44 4.36
N ILE A 343 4.76 14.14 5.37
CA ILE A 343 5.09 13.12 6.36
C ILE A 343 5.19 11.74 5.70
N ASN A 344 4.33 11.44 4.74
CA ASN A 344 4.32 10.12 4.12
C ASN A 344 5.44 9.93 3.09
N ASN A 345 5.74 10.94 2.28
CA ASN A 345 6.53 10.78 1.06
C ASN A 345 7.91 11.47 1.11
N GLU A 346 8.00 12.66 1.73
CA GLU A 346 9.20 13.50 1.66
C GLU A 346 10.11 13.35 2.89
N TYR A 347 9.53 13.46 4.08
CA TYR A 347 10.28 13.46 5.32
C TYR A 347 11.02 12.15 5.64
N PRO A 348 10.65 10.98 5.11
CA PRO A 348 11.52 9.81 5.21
C PRO A 348 12.94 10.01 4.69
N ASN A 349 13.10 10.92 3.72
CA ASN A 349 14.40 11.26 3.10
C ASN A 349 15.20 12.33 3.87
N TYR A 350 14.60 12.96 4.89
CA TYR A 350 15.23 14.01 5.69
C TYR A 350 15.84 13.42 6.96
N SER A 351 16.75 14.18 7.60
CA SER A 351 17.07 13.88 8.99
C SER A 351 15.81 14.06 9.84
N PRO A 352 15.57 13.22 10.87
CA PRO A 352 14.41 13.35 11.73
C PRO A 352 14.24 14.75 12.33
N GLU A 353 15.36 15.43 12.62
CA GLU A 353 15.37 16.78 13.17
C GLU A 353 14.99 17.83 12.15
N ASP A 354 15.46 17.71 10.90
CA ASP A 354 15.13 18.65 9.82
C ASP A 354 13.67 18.48 9.39
N ALA A 355 13.21 17.24 9.25
CA ALA A 355 11.80 16.93 8.95
C ALA A 355 10.84 17.53 10.01
N ALA A 356 11.15 17.33 11.29
CA ALA A 356 10.31 17.87 12.37
C ALA A 356 10.35 19.40 12.43
N ARG A 357 11.52 20.00 12.14
CA ARG A 357 11.68 21.45 12.08
C ARG A 357 10.90 22.04 10.90
N ASP A 358 10.99 21.47 9.72
CA ASP A 358 10.25 21.93 8.54
C ASP A 358 8.76 21.87 8.78
N LEU A 359 8.24 20.74 9.28
CA LEU A 359 6.83 20.62 9.64
C LEU A 359 6.40 21.67 10.67
N TYR A 360 7.20 21.88 11.71
CA TYR A 360 6.91 22.88 12.73
C TYR A 360 6.89 24.30 12.13
N GLU A 361 7.85 24.67 11.28
CA GLU A 361 7.90 25.96 10.61
C GLU A 361 6.70 26.19 9.71
N LYS A 362 6.28 25.19 8.93
CA LYS A 362 5.05 25.23 8.12
C LYS A 362 3.80 25.44 8.99
N ILE A 363 3.70 24.76 10.12
CA ILE A 363 2.62 24.99 11.10
C ILE A 363 2.64 26.44 11.61
N LYS A 364 3.82 26.98 11.89
CA LYS A 364 3.98 28.39 12.32
C LYS A 364 3.61 29.39 11.22
N VAL A 365 3.91 29.10 9.97
CA VAL A 365 3.47 29.92 8.81
C VAL A 365 1.95 29.94 8.72
N ILE A 366 1.28 28.79 8.82
CA ILE A 366 -0.20 28.70 8.86
C ILE A 366 -0.72 29.56 10.01
N GLN A 367 -0.20 29.39 11.23
CA GLN A 367 -0.61 30.17 12.40
C GLN A 367 -0.48 31.68 12.17
N SER A 368 0.62 32.12 11.56
CA SER A 368 0.88 33.55 11.32
C SER A 368 -0.08 34.18 10.33
N LYS A 369 -0.59 33.39 9.35
CA LYS A 369 -1.54 33.84 8.32
C LYS A 369 -2.99 33.89 8.82
N LEU A 370 -3.29 33.22 9.94
CA LEU A 370 -4.65 33.21 10.52
C LEU A 370 -4.91 34.52 11.30
N THR A 371 -5.24 35.56 10.59
CA THR A 371 -5.66 36.87 11.16
C THR A 371 -7.12 36.80 11.57
N THR A 372 -7.38 36.77 12.84
CA THR A 372 -8.72 36.45 13.27
C THR A 372 -9.14 37.27 14.49
N SER A 373 -10.46 37.32 14.72
CA SER A 373 -11.00 37.87 15.95
C SER A 373 -10.57 37.02 17.17
N PRO A 374 -10.55 37.59 18.39
CA PRO A 374 -10.15 36.83 19.58
C PRO A 374 -10.93 35.53 19.84
N ASP A 375 -12.18 35.47 19.36
CA ASP A 375 -13.09 34.35 19.60
C ASP A 375 -13.05 33.27 18.50
N ASP A 376 -12.21 33.44 17.46
CA ASP A 376 -12.18 32.57 16.30
C ASP A 376 -11.08 31.50 16.47
N LYS A 377 -11.48 30.25 16.68
CA LYS A 377 -10.58 29.09 16.80
C LYS A 377 -10.31 28.46 15.44
N HIS A 378 -9.13 27.88 15.27
CA HIS A 378 -8.71 27.18 14.05
C HIS A 378 -8.18 25.81 14.37
N LEU A 379 -8.46 24.85 13.49
CA LEU A 379 -8.03 23.46 13.60
C LEU A 379 -7.23 23.09 12.38
N LEU A 380 -5.96 22.83 12.56
CA LEU A 380 -5.12 22.12 11.59
C LEU A 380 -5.29 20.62 11.78
N THR A 381 -5.67 19.90 10.73
CA THR A 381 -5.81 18.45 10.76
C THR A 381 -4.75 17.80 9.89
N ILE A 382 -3.90 16.97 10.50
CA ILE A 382 -2.91 16.12 9.86
C ILE A 382 -3.42 14.68 9.99
N ALA A 383 -3.66 14.02 8.86
CA ALA A 383 -4.29 12.71 8.85
C ALA A 383 -3.60 11.78 7.84
N LEU A 384 -3.15 10.62 8.33
CA LEU A 384 -2.36 9.64 7.59
C LEU A 384 -2.56 8.23 8.14
N ASP A 385 -2.03 7.24 7.42
CA ASP A 385 -2.02 5.85 7.87
C ASP A 385 -1.14 5.68 9.11
N GLY A 386 -1.52 4.74 9.94
CA GLY A 386 -0.81 4.43 11.18
C GLY A 386 0.34 3.44 11.01
N GLU A 387 0.50 2.84 9.82
CA GLU A 387 1.53 1.84 9.52
C GLU A 387 2.44 2.21 8.36
N ASN A 388 1.88 2.54 7.20
CA ASN A 388 2.62 2.54 5.93
C ASN A 388 3.77 3.54 5.86
N CYS A 389 3.55 4.78 6.27
CA CYS A 389 4.56 5.82 6.19
C CYS A 389 5.82 5.51 7.03
N TRP A 390 5.68 4.83 8.16
CA TRP A 390 6.76 4.63 9.11
C TRP A 390 7.81 3.62 8.64
N ASN A 391 7.47 2.71 7.73
CA ASN A 391 8.43 1.76 7.17
C ASN A 391 9.60 2.43 6.44
N ASN A 392 9.35 3.60 5.85
CA ASN A 392 10.35 4.34 5.08
C ASN A 392 11.27 5.21 5.95
N TYR A 393 10.94 5.37 7.23
CA TYR A 393 11.73 6.16 8.18
C TYR A 393 12.78 5.31 8.90
N SER A 394 13.93 5.92 9.20
CA SER A 394 14.84 5.37 10.19
C SER A 394 14.13 5.24 11.54
N TYR A 395 14.35 4.12 12.23
CA TYR A 395 13.75 3.84 13.55
C TYR A 395 12.22 4.04 13.59
N ASN A 396 11.52 3.70 12.49
CA ASN A 396 10.05 3.81 12.34
C ASN A 396 9.51 5.22 12.59
N GLY A 397 10.23 6.25 12.19
CA GLY A 397 9.81 7.64 12.33
C GLY A 397 9.72 8.15 13.76
N ARG A 398 10.22 7.38 14.75
CA ARG A 398 10.07 7.75 16.15
C ARG A 398 10.82 9.03 16.49
N GLU A 399 12.06 9.18 16.05
CA GLU A 399 12.84 10.38 16.31
C GLU A 399 12.17 11.62 15.73
N PHE A 400 11.56 11.49 14.55
CA PHE A 400 10.74 12.54 13.96
C PHE A 400 9.50 12.85 14.83
N LEU A 401 8.75 11.83 15.23
CA LEU A 401 7.55 12.01 16.07
C LEU A 401 7.89 12.61 17.44
N ASP A 402 8.91 12.10 18.10
CA ASP A 402 9.39 12.65 19.38
C ASP A 402 9.74 14.13 19.24
N LYS A 403 10.44 14.50 18.16
CA LYS A 403 10.88 15.87 17.94
C LYS A 403 9.74 16.82 17.61
N ILE A 404 8.81 16.42 16.73
CA ILE A 404 7.68 17.30 16.39
C ILE A 404 6.73 17.48 17.59
N TYR A 405 6.48 16.43 18.38
CA TYR A 405 5.66 16.55 19.59
C TYR A 405 6.34 17.40 20.66
N GLU A 406 7.68 17.28 20.83
CA GLU A 406 8.46 18.15 21.71
C GLU A 406 8.35 19.63 21.31
N LEU A 407 8.50 19.94 20.01
CA LEU A 407 8.38 21.30 19.49
C LEU A 407 7.00 21.88 19.75
N ILE A 408 5.93 21.09 19.52
CA ILE A 408 4.56 21.52 19.75
C ILE A 408 4.28 21.72 21.27
N GLU A 409 4.72 20.79 22.14
CA GLU A 409 4.50 20.92 23.58
C GLU A 409 5.20 22.13 24.19
N ASN A 410 6.37 22.51 23.66
CA ASN A 410 7.13 23.65 24.14
C ASN A 410 6.66 24.99 23.59
N ASP A 411 5.77 25.01 22.59
CA ASP A 411 5.19 26.22 22.04
C ASP A 411 3.81 26.49 22.64
N TYR A 412 3.71 27.45 23.57
CA TYR A 412 2.46 27.85 24.21
C TYR A 412 1.38 28.37 23.24
N SER A 413 1.73 28.64 21.99
CA SER A 413 0.80 29.09 20.95
C SER A 413 0.20 27.95 20.13
N LEU A 414 0.65 26.71 20.38
CA LEU A 414 0.14 25.50 19.75
C LEU A 414 -0.48 24.57 20.81
N GLU A 415 -1.38 23.71 20.38
CA GLU A 415 -1.90 22.64 21.23
C GLU A 415 -2.41 21.47 20.39
N THR A 416 -2.22 20.24 20.85
CA THR A 416 -2.88 19.07 20.27
C THR A 416 -4.26 18.89 20.90
N VAL A 417 -5.25 18.47 20.10
CA VAL A 417 -6.66 18.38 20.54
C VAL A 417 -7.30 17.04 20.19
N LEU A 418 -8.29 16.65 20.99
CA LEU A 418 -9.30 15.67 20.59
C LEU A 418 -10.39 16.41 19.81
N ILE A 419 -10.77 15.88 18.66
CA ILE A 419 -11.67 16.56 17.72
C ILE A 419 -13.04 16.81 18.34
N SER A 420 -13.60 15.84 19.08
CA SER A 420 -14.89 16.05 19.76
C SER A 420 -14.83 17.17 20.78
N GLU A 421 -13.74 17.28 21.56
CA GLU A 421 -13.57 18.36 22.54
C GLU A 421 -13.47 19.72 21.84
N TYR A 422 -12.69 19.80 20.76
CA TYR A 422 -12.57 21.03 19.97
C TYR A 422 -13.93 21.46 19.39
N LEU A 423 -14.71 20.52 18.85
CA LEU A 423 -16.02 20.80 18.25
C LEU A 423 -17.09 21.22 19.28
N GLU A 424 -17.00 20.76 20.53
CA GLU A 424 -17.87 21.19 21.61
C GLU A 424 -17.59 22.66 22.03
N GLU A 425 -16.33 23.06 21.98
CA GLU A 425 -15.88 24.40 22.33
C GLU A 425 -16.05 25.43 21.19
N GLU A 426 -15.93 24.99 19.92
CA GLU A 426 -15.99 25.85 18.74
C GLU A 426 -17.45 26.21 18.41
N LYS A 427 -17.81 27.50 18.58
CA LYS A 427 -19.14 28.02 18.32
C LYS A 427 -19.33 28.59 16.91
N HIS A 428 -18.24 28.90 16.22
CA HIS A 428 -18.25 29.57 14.91
C HIS A 428 -17.92 28.61 13.78
N LYS A 429 -18.73 27.55 13.65
CA LYS A 429 -18.63 26.59 12.55
C LYS A 429 -19.19 27.21 11.28
N LYS A 430 -18.56 26.91 10.15
CA LYS A 430 -19.09 27.28 8.84
C LYS A 430 -20.15 26.26 8.39
N GLU A 431 -21.10 26.74 7.62
CA GLU A 431 -22.09 25.87 6.99
C GLU A 431 -21.64 25.49 5.59
N ILE A 432 -21.91 24.25 5.18
CA ILE A 432 -21.70 23.76 3.82
C ILE A 432 -23.03 23.21 3.28
N ASP A 433 -23.36 23.58 2.04
CA ASP A 433 -24.65 23.23 1.45
C ASP A 433 -24.69 21.75 1.05
N ALA A 434 -23.69 21.32 0.31
CA ALA A 434 -23.53 19.93 -0.11
C ALA A 434 -22.05 19.60 -0.35
N ILE A 435 -21.68 18.34 -0.19
CA ILE A 435 -20.38 17.82 -0.58
C ILE A 435 -20.51 16.96 -1.83
N LYS A 436 -19.53 17.04 -2.73
CA LYS A 436 -19.43 16.12 -3.83
C LYS A 436 -18.84 14.80 -3.35
N SER A 437 -19.30 13.72 -3.94
CA SER A 437 -18.76 12.39 -3.66
C SER A 437 -17.28 12.35 -4.01
N SER A 438 -16.44 11.94 -3.07
CA SER A 438 -14.98 11.95 -3.22
C SER A 438 -14.28 11.09 -2.17
N SER A 439 -13.03 10.76 -2.45
CA SER A 439 -12.07 10.15 -1.52
C SER A 439 -10.83 11.02 -1.35
N TRP A 440 -9.89 10.62 -0.50
CA TRP A 440 -8.58 11.27 -0.38
C TRP A 440 -7.64 10.95 -1.56
N ALA A 441 -7.92 9.89 -2.31
CA ALA A 441 -7.16 9.48 -3.48
C ALA A 441 -7.76 10.13 -4.74
N ASN A 442 -7.10 11.12 -5.29
CA ASN A 442 -7.48 11.83 -6.53
C ASN A 442 -8.91 12.39 -6.56
N ARG A 443 -9.58 12.49 -5.41
CA ARG A 443 -10.98 12.96 -5.27
C ARG A 443 -12.02 12.11 -6.01
N ASN A 444 -11.69 10.85 -6.36
CA ASN A 444 -12.58 9.91 -7.03
C ASN A 444 -12.40 8.50 -6.44
N PHE A 445 -12.94 7.48 -7.09
CA PHE A 445 -12.88 6.10 -6.63
C PHE A 445 -12.20 5.16 -7.63
N GLN A 446 -11.41 5.68 -8.56
CA GLN A 446 -10.78 4.88 -9.62
C GLN A 446 -9.86 3.77 -9.10
N LEU A 447 -9.31 3.91 -7.89
CA LEU A 447 -8.47 2.88 -7.27
C LEU A 447 -9.27 1.66 -6.78
N TRP A 448 -10.61 1.76 -6.72
CA TRP A 448 -11.50 0.69 -6.23
C TRP A 448 -12.56 0.25 -7.24
N ILE A 449 -12.83 1.03 -8.28
CA ILE A 449 -13.83 0.72 -9.31
C ILE A 449 -13.48 1.44 -10.62
N GLY A 450 -13.93 0.90 -11.76
CA GLY A 450 -13.75 1.52 -13.09
C GLY A 450 -12.73 0.79 -13.95
N GLU A 451 -11.67 0.23 -13.37
CA GLU A 451 -10.75 -0.63 -14.09
C GLU A 451 -11.41 -2.01 -14.36
N PRO A 452 -11.14 -2.68 -15.51
CA PRO A 452 -11.87 -3.89 -15.90
C PRO A 452 -11.91 -5.02 -14.86
N VAL A 453 -10.78 -5.32 -14.20
CA VAL A 453 -10.73 -6.39 -13.18
C VAL A 453 -11.51 -5.98 -11.94
N LYS A 454 -11.43 -4.71 -11.52
CA LYS A 454 -12.21 -4.15 -10.41
C LYS A 454 -13.70 -4.22 -10.71
N ASN A 455 -14.12 -3.82 -11.92
CA ASN A 455 -15.52 -3.92 -12.35
C ASN A 455 -16.01 -5.39 -12.35
N LEU A 456 -15.15 -6.33 -12.76
CA LEU A 456 -15.47 -7.75 -12.71
C LEU A 456 -15.63 -8.25 -11.27
N ALA A 457 -14.75 -7.84 -10.36
CA ALA A 457 -14.85 -8.18 -8.94
C ALA A 457 -16.15 -7.66 -8.30
N TRP A 458 -16.53 -6.42 -8.58
CA TRP A 458 -17.83 -5.87 -8.18
C TRP A 458 -19.00 -6.63 -8.79
N THR A 459 -18.87 -7.09 -10.04
CA THR A 459 -19.89 -7.92 -10.71
C THR A 459 -20.04 -9.27 -10.01
N TYR A 460 -18.94 -9.91 -9.62
CA TYR A 460 -18.98 -11.16 -8.84
C TYR A 460 -19.69 -10.95 -7.51
N LEU A 461 -19.30 -9.94 -6.76
CA LEU A 461 -19.92 -9.60 -5.48
C LEU A 461 -21.42 -9.31 -5.62
N LYS A 462 -21.82 -8.51 -6.60
CA LYS A 462 -23.21 -8.18 -6.91
C LYS A 462 -24.04 -9.44 -7.21
N ASN A 463 -23.51 -10.34 -8.05
CA ASN A 463 -24.20 -11.58 -8.42
C ASN A 463 -24.38 -12.49 -7.21
N VAL A 464 -23.34 -12.67 -6.40
CA VAL A 464 -23.39 -13.49 -5.18
C VAL A 464 -24.38 -12.91 -4.16
N LYS A 465 -24.39 -11.58 -3.97
CA LYS A 465 -25.41 -10.94 -3.11
C LYS A 465 -26.82 -11.19 -3.62
N LYS A 466 -27.08 -11.03 -4.92
CA LYS A 466 -28.37 -11.30 -5.52
C LYS A 466 -28.80 -12.75 -5.32
N ASP A 467 -27.88 -13.71 -5.50
CA ASP A 467 -28.15 -15.12 -5.26
C ASP A 467 -28.46 -15.38 -3.78
N MET A 468 -27.67 -14.81 -2.87
CA MET A 468 -27.92 -14.89 -1.42
C MET A 468 -29.33 -14.39 -1.07
N ASP A 469 -29.73 -13.21 -1.57
CA ASP A 469 -31.05 -12.65 -1.32
C ASP A 469 -32.15 -13.57 -1.82
N ASN A 470 -32.01 -14.16 -3.00
CA ASN A 470 -32.97 -15.14 -3.57
C ASN A 470 -33.03 -16.42 -2.73
N ILE A 471 -31.92 -16.96 -2.29
CA ILE A 471 -31.83 -18.16 -1.43
C ILE A 471 -32.54 -17.90 -0.09
N LEU A 472 -32.30 -16.72 0.52
CA LEU A 472 -32.95 -16.35 1.78
C LEU A 472 -34.48 -16.29 1.68
N LEU A 473 -35.06 -15.92 0.51
CA LEU A 473 -36.48 -15.93 0.29
C LEU A 473 -37.07 -17.36 0.32
N SER A 474 -36.27 -18.39 0.07
CA SER A 474 -36.72 -19.78 0.08
C SER A 474 -37.01 -20.33 1.47
N ASN A 475 -36.60 -19.66 2.54
CA ASN A 475 -36.73 -20.10 3.95
C ASN A 475 -36.26 -21.54 4.21
N LYS A 476 -35.23 -22.01 3.52
CA LYS A 476 -34.67 -23.36 3.66
C LYS A 476 -34.11 -23.56 5.07
N LYS A 477 -34.37 -24.71 5.69
CA LYS A 477 -33.83 -25.02 7.02
C LYS A 477 -32.37 -25.42 6.94
N GLY A 478 -31.60 -25.04 7.95
CA GLY A 478 -30.19 -25.44 8.08
C GLY A 478 -29.19 -24.42 7.55
N MET A 479 -29.64 -23.27 7.03
CA MET A 479 -28.77 -22.18 6.61
C MET A 479 -28.14 -21.49 7.83
N ASN A 480 -26.86 -21.17 7.73
CA ASN A 480 -26.18 -20.28 8.68
C ASN A 480 -26.10 -18.87 8.08
N VAL A 481 -27.21 -18.16 8.15
CA VAL A 481 -27.38 -16.82 7.56
C VAL A 481 -26.42 -15.79 8.20
N GLU A 482 -26.11 -15.95 9.49
CA GLU A 482 -25.19 -15.03 10.17
C GLU A 482 -23.77 -15.13 9.61
N LEU A 483 -23.25 -16.34 9.41
CA LEU A 483 -21.93 -16.54 8.82
C LEU A 483 -21.91 -16.14 7.34
N ALA A 484 -22.94 -16.51 6.56
CA ALA A 484 -23.04 -16.09 5.17
C ALA A 484 -23.02 -14.56 5.01
N ARG A 485 -23.71 -13.83 5.90
CA ARG A 485 -23.70 -12.35 5.89
C ARG A 485 -22.37 -11.77 6.28
N LYS A 486 -21.66 -12.38 7.24
CA LYS A 486 -20.30 -11.95 7.61
C LYS A 486 -19.33 -12.08 6.43
N GLU A 487 -19.40 -13.19 5.69
CA GLU A 487 -18.60 -13.40 4.48
C GLU A 487 -18.92 -12.36 3.41
N LEU A 488 -20.21 -12.06 3.19
CA LEU A 488 -20.63 -11.01 2.25
C LEU A 488 -20.02 -9.66 2.65
N PHE A 489 -20.18 -9.25 3.91
CA PHE A 489 -19.64 -7.99 4.42
C PHE A 489 -18.11 -7.91 4.30
N LEU A 490 -17.41 -9.03 4.48
CA LEU A 490 -15.98 -9.12 4.30
C LEU A 490 -15.60 -8.88 2.83
N CYS A 491 -16.34 -9.46 1.89
CA CYS A 491 -16.12 -9.25 0.45
C CYS A 491 -16.44 -7.82 -0.03
N GLU A 492 -17.23 -7.05 0.73
CA GLU A 492 -17.51 -5.64 0.45
C GLU A 492 -16.34 -4.71 0.82
N GLY A 493 -15.35 -5.20 1.56
CA GLY A 493 -14.18 -4.43 2.00
C GLY A 493 -13.39 -3.85 0.83
N SER A 494 -12.82 -2.67 1.02
CA SER A 494 -12.05 -1.96 -0.01
C SER A 494 -10.75 -2.67 -0.40
N ASP A 495 -10.20 -3.47 0.48
CA ASP A 495 -8.90 -4.12 0.32
C ASP A 495 -8.79 -4.95 -0.95
N TRP A 496 -9.84 -5.72 -1.28
CA TRP A 496 -9.88 -6.56 -2.47
C TRP A 496 -9.74 -5.72 -3.73
N PHE A 497 -10.55 -4.67 -3.85
CA PHE A 497 -10.60 -3.80 -5.03
C PHE A 497 -9.34 -2.94 -5.16
N TRP A 498 -8.63 -2.63 -4.06
CA TRP A 498 -7.36 -1.96 -4.08
C TRP A 498 -6.29 -2.76 -4.83
N TRP A 499 -6.23 -4.09 -4.58
CA TRP A 499 -5.22 -4.98 -5.15
C TRP A 499 -5.61 -5.60 -6.50
N TYR A 500 -6.83 -5.36 -7.00
CA TYR A 500 -7.24 -5.78 -8.32
C TYR A 500 -6.82 -4.78 -9.39
N GLY A 501 -5.95 -5.20 -10.34
CA GLY A 501 -5.55 -4.39 -11.49
C GLY A 501 -4.78 -3.11 -11.13
N GLU A 502 -4.56 -2.31 -12.14
CA GLU A 502 -3.79 -1.08 -12.06
C GLU A 502 -4.40 -0.03 -11.11
N PRO A 503 -3.56 0.83 -10.47
CA PRO A 503 -2.09 0.87 -10.55
C PRO A 503 -1.40 0.11 -9.41
N ASN A 504 -2.13 -0.59 -8.53
CA ASN A 504 -1.59 -1.18 -7.32
C ASN A 504 -1.16 -2.63 -7.54
N ASP A 505 -0.03 -3.01 -6.94
CA ASP A 505 0.49 -4.37 -6.92
C ASP A 505 1.04 -4.68 -5.53
N SER A 506 0.56 -5.76 -4.90
CA SER A 506 1.05 -6.22 -3.60
C SER A 506 2.25 -7.16 -3.70
N GLY A 507 2.63 -7.59 -4.90
CA GLY A 507 3.50 -8.75 -5.13
C GLY A 507 2.87 -10.09 -4.72
N GLN A 508 1.66 -10.06 -4.15
CA GLN A 508 0.91 -11.22 -3.65
C GLN A 508 -0.57 -11.15 -4.04
N ASP A 509 -0.92 -10.46 -5.11
CA ASP A 509 -2.30 -10.23 -5.55
C ASP A 509 -3.08 -11.52 -5.77
N HIS A 510 -2.41 -12.60 -6.17
CA HIS A 510 -3.00 -13.93 -6.29
C HIS A 510 -3.55 -14.46 -4.96
N ILE A 511 -2.98 -14.06 -3.81
CA ILE A 511 -3.50 -14.44 -2.47
C ILE A 511 -4.77 -13.65 -2.18
N PHE A 512 -4.81 -12.36 -2.51
CA PHE A 512 -6.02 -11.53 -2.36
C PHE A 512 -7.15 -12.03 -3.25
N ASP A 513 -6.87 -12.37 -4.52
CA ASP A 513 -7.85 -12.95 -5.43
C ASP A 513 -8.39 -14.30 -4.91
N TYR A 514 -7.49 -15.17 -4.43
CA TYR A 514 -7.87 -16.44 -3.86
C TYR A 514 -8.77 -16.27 -2.64
N LEU A 515 -8.39 -15.40 -1.67
CA LEU A 515 -9.18 -15.11 -0.48
C LEU A 515 -10.56 -14.57 -0.85
N PHE A 516 -10.64 -13.58 -1.71
CA PHE A 516 -11.91 -12.98 -2.13
C PHE A 516 -12.87 -14.01 -2.70
N ARG A 517 -12.39 -14.86 -3.62
CA ARG A 517 -13.22 -15.91 -4.24
C ARG A 517 -13.63 -17.00 -3.26
N GLU A 518 -12.73 -17.40 -2.35
CA GLU A 518 -13.07 -18.38 -1.30
C GLU A 518 -14.11 -17.85 -0.31
N HIS A 519 -14.06 -16.57 0.04
CA HIS A 519 -15.09 -15.93 0.85
C HIS A 519 -16.44 -15.88 0.11
N LEU A 520 -16.47 -15.55 -1.18
CA LEU A 520 -17.68 -15.60 -1.99
C LEU A 520 -18.26 -17.04 -2.07
N LYS A 521 -17.42 -18.07 -2.22
CA LYS A 521 -17.85 -19.48 -2.19
C LYS A 521 -18.39 -19.88 -0.81
N SER A 522 -17.79 -19.36 0.25
CA SER A 522 -18.20 -19.65 1.63
C SER A 522 -19.63 -19.19 1.93
N ILE A 523 -20.10 -18.12 1.27
CA ILE A 523 -21.51 -17.68 1.36
C ILE A 523 -22.46 -18.81 0.95
N TYR A 524 -22.24 -19.44 -0.20
CA TYR A 524 -23.07 -20.57 -0.67
C TYR A 524 -22.97 -21.77 0.27
N LYS A 525 -21.75 -22.09 0.75
CA LYS A 525 -21.51 -23.17 1.71
C LYS A 525 -22.33 -22.99 3.00
N TYR A 526 -22.35 -21.77 3.56
CA TYR A 526 -23.12 -21.48 4.77
C TYR A 526 -24.64 -21.48 4.52
N LEU A 527 -25.08 -21.23 3.28
CA LEU A 527 -26.48 -21.32 2.87
C LEU A 527 -26.90 -22.75 2.48
N GLY A 528 -25.94 -23.69 2.38
CA GLY A 528 -26.20 -25.08 1.98
C GLY A 528 -26.54 -25.26 0.51
N GLU A 529 -25.93 -24.45 -0.35
CA GLU A 529 -26.09 -24.44 -1.81
C GLU A 529 -24.73 -24.63 -2.50
N ASP A 530 -24.78 -25.09 -3.75
CA ASP A 530 -23.60 -25.17 -4.61
C ASP A 530 -23.26 -23.77 -5.16
N TYR A 531 -21.98 -23.42 -5.21
CA TYR A 531 -21.53 -22.16 -5.75
C TYR A 531 -21.37 -22.20 -7.28
N PRO A 532 -21.53 -21.08 -8.00
CA PRO A 532 -21.31 -21.00 -9.44
C PRO A 532 -19.85 -21.26 -9.82
N ARG A 533 -19.63 -22.04 -10.89
CA ARG A 533 -18.25 -22.41 -11.32
C ARG A 533 -17.36 -21.24 -11.73
N TYR A 534 -17.91 -20.08 -12.09
CA TYR A 534 -17.09 -18.92 -12.41
C TYR A 534 -16.24 -18.46 -11.21
N LEU A 535 -16.63 -18.78 -9.96
CA LEU A 535 -15.84 -18.47 -8.77
C LEU A 535 -14.57 -19.34 -8.65
N ASP A 536 -14.42 -20.39 -9.45
CA ASP A 536 -13.18 -21.16 -9.53
C ASP A 536 -12.11 -20.48 -10.42
N LEU A 537 -12.52 -19.55 -11.28
CA LEU A 537 -11.65 -18.85 -12.18
C LEU A 537 -11.01 -17.63 -11.49
N PRO A 538 -9.67 -17.49 -11.51
CA PRO A 538 -9.02 -16.28 -11.02
C PRO A 538 -9.52 -15.04 -11.77
N LEU A 539 -9.76 -13.96 -11.01
CA LEU A 539 -10.08 -12.64 -11.58
C LEU A 539 -8.81 -11.99 -12.14
N ILE A 540 -7.71 -12.16 -11.44
CA ILE A 540 -6.39 -11.83 -11.93
C ILE A 540 -5.97 -13.02 -12.80
N SER A 541 -6.08 -12.88 -14.11
CA SER A 541 -5.40 -13.81 -14.99
C SER A 541 -3.91 -13.67 -14.69
N THR A 542 -3.21 -14.78 -14.37
CA THR A 542 -1.79 -14.89 -14.64
C THR A 542 -1.66 -14.48 -16.10
N ILE A 543 -1.17 -13.28 -16.35
CA ILE A 543 -1.16 -12.69 -17.67
C ILE A 543 -0.33 -13.63 -18.53
N GLN A 544 -1.03 -14.40 -19.36
CA GLN A 544 -0.41 -14.93 -20.57
C GLN A 544 0.21 -13.70 -21.25
N PRO A 545 1.45 -13.78 -21.77
CA PRO A 545 2.05 -12.66 -22.47
C PRO A 545 0.98 -12.10 -23.39
N THR A 546 0.65 -10.83 -23.25
CA THR A 546 -0.33 -10.20 -24.14
C THR A 546 0.25 -10.33 -25.52
N GLU A 547 -0.27 -11.25 -26.31
CA GLU A 547 0.02 -11.28 -27.75
C GLU A 547 -0.34 -9.88 -28.24
N SER A 548 0.65 -9.20 -28.85
CA SER A 548 0.43 -7.87 -29.34
C SER A 548 -0.79 -7.89 -30.27
N SER A 549 -1.79 -7.11 -29.96
CA SER A 549 -2.97 -6.96 -30.81
C SER A 549 -2.67 -6.20 -32.11
N VAL A 550 -1.44 -5.74 -32.28
CA VAL A 550 -1.02 -4.94 -33.44
C VAL A 550 -0.39 -5.87 -34.46
N ASP A 551 -1.19 -6.29 -35.43
CA ASP A 551 -0.74 -7.11 -36.58
C ASP A 551 -0.06 -6.32 -37.69
N PHE A 552 0.17 -5.02 -37.51
CA PHE A 552 0.74 -4.15 -38.56
C PHE A 552 2.15 -3.67 -38.19
N PRO A 553 3.08 -3.65 -39.17
CA PRO A 553 4.40 -3.08 -38.91
C PRO A 553 4.31 -1.58 -38.65
N ILE A 554 4.91 -1.14 -37.56
CA ILE A 554 4.96 0.27 -37.14
C ILE A 554 6.43 0.66 -37.05
N THR A 555 6.83 1.69 -37.81
CA THR A 555 8.15 2.34 -37.71
C THR A 555 7.94 3.69 -37.05
N PRO A 556 8.06 3.82 -35.73
CA PRO A 556 7.81 5.08 -35.05
C PRO A 556 8.97 6.05 -35.25
N ALA A 557 8.71 7.35 -35.18
CA ALA A 557 9.77 8.32 -35.09
C ALA A 557 10.52 8.19 -33.78
N MET A 558 11.83 8.17 -33.84
CA MET A 558 12.73 8.13 -32.69
C MET A 558 13.11 9.58 -32.35
N THR A 559 12.30 10.27 -31.55
CA THR A 559 12.50 11.70 -31.25
C THR A 559 12.96 11.95 -29.82
N GLY A 560 12.61 11.06 -28.91
CA GLY A 560 12.81 11.23 -27.47
C GLY A 560 11.86 12.28 -26.84
N GLU A 561 10.85 12.77 -27.57
CA GLU A 561 9.90 13.80 -27.13
C GLU A 561 8.53 13.17 -26.77
N PHE A 562 7.81 13.78 -25.82
CA PHE A 562 6.51 13.25 -25.36
C PHE A 562 5.43 13.29 -26.46
N GLU A 563 5.38 14.36 -27.25
CA GLU A 563 4.34 14.60 -28.25
C GLU A 563 4.69 13.93 -29.59
N ASP A 564 4.55 12.62 -29.66
CA ASP A 564 4.80 11.87 -30.88
C ASP A 564 3.62 10.92 -31.15
N THR A 565 2.74 11.36 -32.08
CA THR A 565 1.50 10.67 -32.43
C THR A 565 1.72 9.29 -33.07
N GLU A 566 2.92 9.01 -33.57
CA GLU A 566 3.23 7.72 -34.22
C GLU A 566 3.27 6.56 -33.18
N TRP A 567 3.52 6.88 -31.90
CA TRP A 567 3.48 5.90 -30.81
C TRP A 567 2.06 5.60 -30.27
N GLU A 568 1.04 6.36 -30.68
CA GLU A 568 -0.35 6.10 -30.27
C GLU A 568 -0.88 4.73 -30.71
N SER A 569 -0.31 4.19 -31.81
CA SER A 569 -0.67 2.87 -32.32
C SER A 569 0.19 1.73 -31.76
N ALA A 570 1.18 2.01 -30.92
CA ALA A 570 2.03 1.00 -30.29
C ALA A 570 1.32 0.29 -29.13
N ASN A 571 1.75 -0.91 -28.79
CA ASN A 571 1.31 -1.54 -27.56
C ASN A 571 1.90 -0.79 -26.37
N CYS A 572 1.08 -0.46 -25.38
CA CYS A 572 1.54 0.25 -24.21
C CYS A 572 1.09 -0.46 -22.93
N VAL A 573 1.96 -0.52 -21.95
CA VAL A 573 1.70 -1.07 -20.61
C VAL A 573 2.07 -0.01 -19.59
N SER A 574 1.14 0.28 -18.68
CA SER A 574 1.45 1.11 -17.51
C SER A 574 2.23 0.28 -16.50
N VAL A 575 3.24 0.89 -15.91
CA VAL A 575 4.03 0.24 -14.85
C VAL A 575 3.36 0.56 -13.52
N PRO A 576 2.84 -0.44 -12.81
CA PRO A 576 2.19 -0.21 -11.51
C PRO A 576 3.18 0.36 -10.50
N ASP A 577 2.67 1.10 -9.53
CA ASP A 577 3.46 1.48 -8.36
C ASP A 577 3.80 0.18 -7.60
N GLY A 578 5.09 -0.05 -7.38
CA GLY A 578 5.55 -1.22 -6.65
C GLY A 578 4.97 -1.24 -5.21
N PRO A 579 4.97 -2.39 -4.54
CA PRO A 579 4.54 -2.46 -3.15
C PRO A 579 5.32 -1.43 -2.32
N ILE A 580 4.67 -0.84 -1.33
CA ILE A 580 5.18 0.24 -0.44
C ILE A 580 6.58 -0.06 0.14
N LEU A 581 7.00 -1.31 0.11
CA LEU A 581 8.31 -1.81 0.58
C LEU A 581 9.37 -1.97 -0.52
N GLN A 582 9.04 -1.79 -1.79
CA GLN A 582 9.97 -1.89 -2.92
C GLN A 582 10.11 -0.52 -3.56
N GLY A 583 11.32 0.01 -3.62
CA GLY A 583 11.70 1.37 -4.01
C GLY A 583 10.93 2.02 -5.18
N GLN A 584 11.25 3.28 -5.47
CA GLN A 584 10.61 4.10 -6.50
C GLN A 584 10.65 3.42 -7.88
N LYS A 585 9.51 3.40 -8.58
CA LYS A 585 9.45 2.94 -9.98
C LYS A 585 10.26 3.87 -10.89
N LEU A 586 10.96 3.29 -11.84
CA LEU A 586 11.76 4.05 -12.81
C LEU A 586 10.92 4.53 -13.99
N PHE A 587 9.84 3.83 -14.31
CA PHE A 587 8.98 4.10 -15.46
C PHE A 587 7.52 4.13 -15.07
N ASP A 588 6.77 5.04 -15.65
CA ASP A 588 5.31 5.10 -15.53
C ASP A 588 4.62 4.27 -16.61
N LYS A 589 5.23 4.21 -17.80
CA LYS A 589 4.65 3.57 -18.97
C LYS A 589 5.73 3.03 -19.88
N ILE A 590 5.50 1.88 -20.46
CA ILE A 590 6.35 1.24 -21.49
C ILE A 590 5.51 1.04 -22.73
N CYS A 591 5.93 1.62 -23.87
CA CYS A 591 5.31 1.36 -25.15
C CYS A 591 6.28 0.60 -26.06
N TYR A 592 5.74 -0.32 -26.88
CA TYR A 592 6.56 -1.14 -27.78
C TYR A 592 5.83 -1.47 -29.08
N CYS A 593 6.59 -1.53 -30.15
CA CYS A 593 6.13 -1.93 -31.47
C CYS A 593 7.25 -2.52 -32.30
N ALA A 594 6.95 -2.97 -33.49
CA ALA A 594 7.95 -3.54 -34.42
C ALA A 594 7.61 -3.19 -35.86
N ASP A 595 8.65 -3.05 -36.68
CA ASP A 595 8.55 -3.12 -38.11
C ASP A 595 9.17 -4.41 -38.64
N TYR A 596 9.44 -4.51 -39.93
CA TYR A 596 10.03 -5.68 -40.54
C TYR A 596 11.47 -5.96 -40.09
N ASP A 597 12.19 -4.93 -39.64
CA ASP A 597 13.64 -4.97 -39.42
C ASP A 597 14.03 -4.72 -37.95
N LYS A 598 13.24 -3.97 -37.21
CA LYS A 598 13.57 -3.54 -35.83
C LYS A 598 12.43 -3.75 -34.84
N PHE A 599 12.79 -3.96 -33.61
CA PHE A 599 11.98 -3.88 -32.41
C PHE A 599 12.19 -2.50 -31.77
N TYR A 600 11.10 -1.83 -31.40
CA TYR A 600 11.11 -0.49 -30.84
C TYR A 600 10.50 -0.46 -29.46
N LEU A 601 11.09 0.33 -28.58
CA LEU A 601 10.65 0.58 -27.21
C LEU A 601 10.64 2.06 -26.95
N ARG A 602 9.61 2.54 -26.26
CA ARG A 602 9.54 3.89 -25.65
C ARG A 602 9.25 3.76 -24.18
N LEU A 603 10.09 4.40 -23.35
CA LEU A 603 10.01 4.33 -21.90
C LEU A 603 9.73 5.73 -21.35
N TYR A 604 8.63 5.86 -20.64
CA TYR A 604 8.23 7.07 -19.93
C TYR A 604 8.78 7.01 -18.52
N LEU A 605 9.68 7.92 -18.20
CA LEU A 605 10.30 7.99 -16.88
C LEU A 605 9.29 8.49 -15.84
N SER A 606 9.36 7.97 -14.62
CA SER A 606 8.55 8.42 -13.51
C SER A 606 9.03 9.78 -12.98
N ASP A 607 8.12 10.64 -12.57
CA ASP A 607 8.42 11.96 -11.97
C ASP A 607 9.21 11.86 -10.65
N CYS A 608 9.34 10.66 -10.11
CA CYS A 608 10.09 10.41 -8.86
C CYS A 608 11.62 10.40 -9.02
N ILE A 609 12.16 10.72 -10.19
CA ILE A 609 13.63 10.84 -10.41
C ILE A 609 14.04 12.25 -10.01
N GLU A 610 14.29 12.47 -8.71
CA GLU A 610 14.61 13.80 -8.17
C GLU A 610 16.01 14.31 -8.52
N GLU A 611 16.06 15.65 -8.71
CA GLU A 611 17.29 16.45 -8.81
C GLU A 611 18.05 16.53 -7.49
N ASP A 612 18.91 15.58 -7.17
CA ASP A 612 20.00 15.89 -6.25
C ASP A 612 21.18 16.47 -7.04
N SER A 613 21.29 17.79 -7.03
CA SER A 613 22.24 18.55 -7.82
C SER A 613 23.72 18.31 -7.43
N VAL A 614 24.00 17.61 -6.34
CA VAL A 614 25.34 17.41 -5.80
C VAL A 614 25.94 16.06 -6.17
N ASN A 615 25.12 15.00 -6.28
CA ASN A 615 25.55 13.66 -6.68
C ASN A 615 24.46 12.96 -7.51
N PRO A 616 24.50 13.07 -8.86
CA PRO A 616 23.52 12.39 -9.69
C PRO A 616 23.59 10.87 -9.50
N VAL A 617 22.51 10.27 -9.05
CA VAL A 617 22.40 8.82 -8.86
C VAL A 617 22.41 8.15 -10.22
N LEU A 618 23.38 7.26 -10.48
CA LEU A 618 23.44 6.48 -11.71
C LEU A 618 22.41 5.34 -11.62
N GLN A 619 21.39 5.41 -12.44
CA GLN A 619 20.40 4.35 -12.58
C GLN A 619 20.79 3.38 -13.68
N GLN A 620 20.54 2.09 -13.50
CA GLN A 620 20.80 1.05 -14.48
C GLN A 620 19.54 0.27 -14.76
N MET A 621 19.16 0.25 -16.03
CA MET A 621 18.07 -0.55 -16.56
C MET A 621 18.62 -1.71 -17.35
N TYR A 622 17.99 -2.87 -17.21
CA TYR A 622 18.28 -4.08 -17.97
C TYR A 622 17.05 -4.50 -18.75
N ILE A 623 17.22 -4.80 -20.01
CA ILE A 623 16.18 -5.39 -20.86
C ILE A 623 16.67 -6.78 -21.26
N TYR A 624 15.97 -7.79 -20.77
CA TYR A 624 16.23 -9.19 -21.07
C TYR A 624 15.30 -9.68 -22.16
N MET A 625 15.83 -10.40 -23.14
CA MET A 625 15.09 -10.78 -24.34
C MET A 625 15.32 -12.24 -24.69
N LYS A 626 14.28 -12.95 -25.11
CA LYS A 626 14.35 -14.32 -25.60
C LYS A 626 13.45 -14.53 -26.83
N ASN A 627 13.81 -15.48 -27.68
CA ASN A 627 12.99 -15.97 -28.77
C ASN A 627 12.49 -17.38 -28.39
N PRO A 628 11.21 -17.54 -27.95
CA PRO A 628 10.70 -18.85 -27.54
C PRO A 628 10.55 -19.85 -28.69
N ASP A 629 10.43 -19.36 -29.92
CA ASP A 629 10.26 -20.22 -31.11
C ASP A 629 11.54 -20.94 -31.54
N ARG A 630 12.67 -20.67 -30.84
CA ARG A 630 13.97 -21.24 -31.23
C ARG A 630 14.73 -21.79 -30.05
N ILE A 631 15.40 -22.92 -30.30
CA ILE A 631 16.41 -23.49 -29.39
C ILE A 631 17.68 -22.65 -29.56
N GLN A 632 17.98 -21.81 -28.58
CA GLN A 632 19.22 -21.04 -28.51
C GLN A 632 19.89 -21.24 -27.17
N THR A 633 21.15 -20.85 -27.07
CA THR A 633 21.84 -20.82 -25.78
C THR A 633 21.20 -19.73 -24.89
N GLN A 634 20.69 -20.15 -23.77
CA GLN A 634 20.04 -19.28 -22.78
C GLN A 634 20.86 -19.27 -21.50
N SER A 635 20.80 -18.21 -20.77
CA SER A 635 21.44 -18.10 -19.47
C SER A 635 20.47 -17.50 -18.45
N PRO A 636 20.49 -17.96 -17.19
CA PRO A 636 19.75 -17.29 -16.13
C PRO A 636 20.26 -15.86 -15.97
N VAL A 637 19.35 -14.96 -15.69
CA VAL A 637 19.63 -13.55 -15.46
C VAL A 637 20.20 -13.35 -14.07
N ARG A 638 21.24 -12.57 -13.98
CA ARG A 638 21.84 -12.11 -12.74
C ARG A 638 21.74 -10.60 -12.68
N LEU A 639 21.02 -10.10 -11.70
CA LEU A 639 21.02 -8.68 -11.38
C LEU A 639 22.23 -8.41 -10.47
N ILE A 640 23.21 -7.64 -10.94
CA ILE A 640 24.44 -7.39 -10.20
C ILE A 640 24.29 -6.09 -9.42
N ASN A 641 24.19 -6.18 -8.11
CA ASN A 641 24.45 -5.07 -7.22
C ASN A 641 25.98 -4.87 -7.11
N LYS A 642 26.51 -3.75 -7.59
CA LYS A 642 27.95 -3.49 -7.62
C LYS A 642 28.59 -3.34 -6.25
N THR A 643 27.83 -3.04 -5.22
CA THR A 643 28.36 -2.84 -3.87
C THR A 643 28.52 -4.12 -3.08
N GLU A 644 27.82 -5.21 -3.43
CA GLU A 644 27.77 -6.39 -2.57
C GLU A 644 27.91 -7.77 -3.26
N ASN A 645 28.12 -7.86 -4.57
CA ASN A 645 28.19 -9.13 -5.31
C ASN A 645 26.96 -10.05 -5.17
N VAL A 646 25.79 -9.50 -4.86
CA VAL A 646 24.55 -10.27 -4.72
C VAL A 646 23.71 -10.12 -5.97
N SER A 647 23.26 -11.24 -6.53
CA SER A 647 22.45 -11.27 -7.75
C SER A 647 21.27 -12.18 -7.55
N PRO A 648 20.00 -11.68 -7.54
CA PRO A 648 18.85 -12.54 -7.61
C PRO A 648 18.89 -13.34 -8.92
N VAL A 649 18.54 -14.61 -8.85
CA VAL A 649 18.47 -15.50 -10.01
C VAL A 649 17.02 -15.59 -10.44
N MET A 650 16.72 -15.14 -11.66
CA MET A 650 15.39 -15.33 -12.24
C MET A 650 15.18 -16.79 -12.65
N LYS A 651 13.95 -17.30 -12.48
CA LYS A 651 13.57 -18.65 -12.94
C LYS A 651 13.64 -18.77 -14.47
N GLU A 652 13.36 -17.68 -15.17
CA GLU A 652 13.40 -17.62 -16.63
C GLU A 652 14.82 -17.41 -17.16
N LYS A 653 15.11 -18.05 -18.30
CA LYS A 653 16.39 -17.94 -19.00
C LYS A 653 16.21 -17.10 -20.26
N PHE A 654 17.20 -16.25 -20.56
CA PHE A 654 17.17 -15.31 -21.68
C PHE A 654 18.35 -15.49 -22.61
N HIS A 655 18.21 -14.99 -23.85
CA HIS A 655 19.26 -15.01 -24.88
C HIS A 655 20.10 -13.75 -24.87
N ASN A 656 19.47 -12.60 -24.71
CA ASN A 656 20.09 -11.28 -24.84
C ASN A 656 19.79 -10.41 -23.63
N GLU A 657 20.75 -9.56 -23.27
CA GLU A 657 20.64 -8.51 -22.26
C GLU A 657 21.08 -7.19 -22.85
N LEU A 658 20.25 -6.18 -22.80
CA LEU A 658 20.63 -4.79 -23.07
C LEU A 658 20.64 -4.02 -21.73
N ARG A 659 21.80 -3.48 -21.35
CA ARG A 659 21.95 -2.61 -20.20
C ARG A 659 22.06 -1.17 -20.64
N VAL A 660 21.17 -0.34 -20.13
CA VAL A 660 21.16 1.12 -20.27
C VAL A 660 21.50 1.73 -18.93
N SER A 661 22.50 2.60 -18.91
CA SER A 661 22.90 3.32 -17.68
C SER A 661 22.65 4.80 -17.91
N MET A 662 21.97 5.46 -16.98
CA MET A 662 21.57 6.85 -17.13
C MET A 662 21.63 7.64 -15.81
N THR A 663 21.72 8.95 -15.94
CA THR A 663 21.34 9.91 -14.91
C THR A 663 20.27 10.81 -15.53
N GLU A 664 19.58 11.62 -14.74
CA GLU A 664 18.53 12.54 -15.20
C GLU A 664 18.88 13.35 -16.47
N LYS A 665 20.15 13.69 -16.65
CA LYS A 665 20.62 14.56 -17.76
C LYS A 665 21.53 13.87 -18.76
N LYS A 666 21.83 12.56 -18.58
CA LYS A 666 22.86 11.91 -19.40
C LYS A 666 22.65 10.42 -19.54
N LEU A 667 22.65 9.97 -20.78
CA LEU A 667 22.76 8.57 -21.14
C LEU A 667 24.24 8.18 -21.25
N TYR A 668 24.62 7.03 -20.64
CA TYR A 668 25.95 6.47 -20.75
C TYR A 668 25.99 5.39 -21.84
N PRO A 669 27.18 5.00 -22.32
CA PRO A 669 27.30 3.94 -23.33
C PRO A 669 26.56 2.67 -22.90
N ILE A 670 25.72 2.17 -23.79
CA ILE A 670 24.96 0.94 -23.59
C ILE A 670 25.89 -0.27 -23.62
N ARG A 671 25.43 -1.35 -22.99
CA ARG A 671 26.07 -2.66 -23.08
C ARG A 671 25.08 -3.69 -23.56
N PHE A 672 25.36 -4.29 -24.68
CA PHE A 672 24.59 -5.40 -25.24
C PHE A 672 25.36 -6.72 -25.08
N THR A 673 24.71 -7.73 -24.52
CA THR A 673 25.35 -9.04 -24.28
C THR A 673 24.45 -10.17 -24.77
N LYS A 674 25.05 -11.26 -25.14
CA LYS A 674 24.39 -12.50 -25.58
C LYS A 674 24.87 -13.68 -24.76
N ALA A 675 23.97 -14.56 -24.38
CA ALA A 675 24.30 -15.80 -23.70
C ALA A 675 25.08 -16.73 -24.61
N ILE A 676 26.24 -17.23 -24.14
CA ILE A 676 27.08 -18.20 -24.86
C ILE A 676 27.00 -19.59 -24.23
N GLN A 677 26.74 -19.66 -22.95
CA GLN A 677 26.39 -20.87 -22.20
C GLN A 677 25.71 -20.50 -20.89
N ASP A 678 25.21 -21.48 -20.16
CA ASP A 678 24.58 -21.26 -18.87
C ASP A 678 25.50 -20.49 -17.91
N GLY A 679 25.08 -19.34 -17.43
CA GLY A 679 25.86 -18.45 -16.56
C GLY A 679 26.91 -17.58 -17.28
N LEU A 680 27.12 -17.67 -18.58
CA LEU A 680 28.12 -16.89 -19.32
C LEU A 680 27.49 -16.00 -20.40
N TRP A 681 27.87 -14.72 -20.38
CA TRP A 681 27.44 -13.69 -21.32
C TRP A 681 28.61 -13.05 -22.05
N ALA A 682 28.54 -12.95 -23.38
CA ALA A 682 29.54 -12.29 -24.21
C ALA A 682 29.02 -10.91 -24.67
N ILE A 683 29.89 -9.91 -24.59
CA ILE A 683 29.58 -8.56 -25.12
C ILE A 683 29.48 -8.66 -26.63
N GLN A 684 28.40 -8.09 -27.17
CA GLN A 684 28.16 -7.97 -28.62
C GLN A 684 28.37 -6.52 -29.09
N ASN A 685 28.50 -6.36 -30.39
CA ASN A 685 28.52 -5.03 -30.99
C ASN A 685 27.13 -4.38 -30.85
N SER A 686 27.09 -3.17 -30.35
CA SER A 686 25.87 -2.39 -30.12
C SER A 686 25.71 -1.17 -31.05
N GLU A 687 26.57 -1.04 -32.07
CA GLU A 687 26.56 0.12 -32.99
C GLU A 687 25.26 0.27 -33.79
N ARG A 688 24.52 -0.83 -33.98
CA ARG A 688 23.24 -0.82 -34.71
C ARG A 688 22.02 -0.56 -33.82
N ILE A 689 22.21 -0.56 -32.49
CA ILE A 689 21.16 -0.24 -31.53
C ILE A 689 21.11 1.28 -31.39
N GLU A 690 19.96 1.85 -31.72
CA GLU A 690 19.74 3.28 -31.62
C GLU A 690 19.03 3.60 -30.30
N ILE A 691 19.53 4.59 -29.56
CA ILE A 691 18.89 5.09 -28.33
C ILE A 691 18.89 6.61 -28.34
N ILE A 692 17.73 7.19 -28.12
CA ILE A 692 17.54 8.64 -28.00
C ILE A 692 16.89 8.91 -26.64
N TYR A 693 17.45 9.86 -25.90
CA TYR A 693 16.96 10.27 -24.60
C TYR A 693 16.82 11.79 -24.54
N LYS A 694 15.59 12.24 -24.30
CA LYS A 694 15.21 13.63 -23.97
C LYS A 694 14.18 13.60 -22.83
N ASP A 695 12.90 13.73 -23.15
CA ASP A 695 11.77 13.60 -22.22
C ASP A 695 11.42 12.15 -21.97
N VAL A 696 11.62 11.28 -22.97
CA VAL A 696 11.43 9.83 -22.93
C VAL A 696 12.66 9.12 -23.50
N ILE A 697 12.77 7.84 -23.25
CA ILE A 697 13.84 7.01 -23.86
C ILE A 697 13.25 6.21 -24.99
N ASP A 698 13.72 6.46 -26.20
CA ASP A 698 13.41 5.66 -27.38
C ASP A 698 14.57 4.70 -27.69
N ILE A 699 14.26 3.42 -27.88
CA ILE A 699 15.25 2.36 -28.20
C ILE A 699 14.79 1.61 -29.45
N ALA A 700 15.70 1.43 -30.42
CA ALA A 700 15.46 0.58 -31.57
C ALA A 700 16.54 -0.51 -31.67
N ILE A 701 16.12 -1.75 -31.72
CA ILE A 701 17.01 -2.93 -31.74
C ILE A 701 16.74 -3.73 -33.01
N PRO A 702 17.76 -3.95 -33.89
CA PRO A 702 17.58 -4.81 -35.05
C PRO A 702 17.25 -6.26 -34.66
N PHE A 703 16.24 -6.85 -35.27
CA PHE A 703 15.88 -8.25 -35.05
C PHE A 703 17.00 -9.24 -35.39
N GLU A 704 17.88 -8.86 -36.32
CA GLU A 704 19.07 -9.68 -36.66
C GLU A 704 20.00 -9.85 -35.45
N ASP A 705 20.12 -8.79 -34.60
CA ASP A 705 20.99 -8.87 -33.40
C ASP A 705 20.36 -9.72 -32.30
N LEU A 706 19.02 -9.88 -32.34
CA LEU A 706 18.23 -10.70 -31.41
C LEU A 706 18.01 -12.14 -31.91
N ASP A 707 18.47 -12.50 -33.12
CA ASP A 707 18.19 -13.79 -33.79
C ASP A 707 16.68 -14.10 -33.92
N VAL A 708 15.86 -13.07 -34.14
CA VAL A 708 14.41 -13.20 -34.32
C VAL A 708 14.10 -13.12 -35.81
N ARG A 709 13.55 -14.17 -36.40
CA ARG A 709 13.16 -14.21 -37.83
C ARG A 709 11.75 -13.69 -38.00
N ARG A 710 11.37 -13.39 -39.26
CA ARG A 710 10.00 -12.99 -39.59
C ARG A 710 9.00 -14.07 -39.14
N GLY A 711 7.96 -13.64 -38.45
CA GLY A 711 6.94 -14.51 -37.86
C GLY A 711 7.30 -15.15 -36.52
N ASP A 712 8.56 -15.05 -36.04
CA ASP A 712 8.93 -15.47 -34.69
C ASP A 712 8.44 -14.47 -33.65
N THR A 713 8.28 -14.92 -32.43
CA THR A 713 7.91 -14.12 -31.25
C THR A 713 9.18 -13.63 -30.52
N LEU A 714 9.22 -12.39 -30.09
CA LEU A 714 10.19 -11.87 -29.14
C LEU A 714 9.50 -11.70 -27.80
N GLU A 715 9.99 -12.35 -26.77
CA GLU A 715 9.60 -12.12 -25.38
C GLU A 715 10.69 -11.29 -24.69
N PHE A 716 10.28 -10.34 -23.88
CA PHE A 716 11.21 -9.43 -23.19
C PHE A 716 10.70 -9.00 -21.81
N PHE A 717 11.64 -8.62 -20.97
CA PHE A 717 11.41 -8.29 -19.58
C PHE A 717 12.34 -7.16 -19.13
N PHE A 718 11.88 -6.30 -18.23
CA PHE A 718 12.65 -5.18 -17.71
C PHE A 718 13.06 -5.41 -16.25
N ALA A 719 14.29 -5.01 -15.92
CA ALA A 719 14.76 -4.90 -14.56
C ALA A 719 15.55 -3.60 -14.39
N ASN A 720 15.46 -3.00 -13.23
CA ASN A 720 16.28 -1.84 -12.88
C ASN A 720 17.01 -2.08 -11.57
N THR A 721 18.15 -1.42 -11.41
CA THR A 721 18.89 -1.40 -10.15
C THR A 721 19.07 0.03 -9.73
N ASN A 722 18.52 0.37 -8.56
CA ASN A 722 18.85 1.59 -7.86
C ASN A 722 20.10 1.40 -7.04
N PHE A 723 20.99 2.40 -6.98
CA PHE A 723 22.22 2.32 -6.20
C PHE A 723 21.90 2.06 -4.73
N GLY A 724 22.19 0.83 -4.30
CA GLY A 724 22.29 0.46 -2.91
C GLY A 724 21.12 -0.31 -2.31
N ILE A 725 19.92 -0.34 -2.93
CA ILE A 725 18.77 -0.99 -2.30
C ILE A 725 17.82 -1.52 -3.37
N LYS A 726 17.61 -2.84 -3.39
CA LYS A 726 16.62 -3.62 -4.11
C LYS A 726 16.55 -3.45 -5.63
N ASP A 727 16.73 -4.57 -6.28
CA ASP A 727 16.41 -4.74 -7.69
C ASP A 727 14.89 -4.68 -7.86
N ALA A 728 14.38 -3.54 -8.34
CA ALA A 728 12.99 -3.42 -8.71
C ALA A 728 12.82 -4.04 -10.11
N PHE A 729 11.98 -5.06 -10.21
CA PHE A 729 11.52 -5.58 -11.48
C PHE A 729 10.32 -4.76 -11.93
N SER A 730 10.34 -4.26 -13.15
CA SER A 730 9.23 -3.51 -13.68
C SER A 730 9.05 -3.85 -15.17
N PRO A 731 7.85 -4.25 -15.57
CA PRO A 731 6.70 -4.59 -14.73
C PRO A 731 6.98 -5.92 -13.99
N GLN A 732 6.63 -6.00 -12.73
CA GLN A 732 6.90 -7.17 -11.91
C GLN A 732 6.21 -8.41 -12.50
N ASP A 733 6.99 -9.46 -12.77
CA ASP A 733 6.53 -10.75 -13.28
C ASP A 733 5.75 -10.71 -14.63
N ILE A 734 5.78 -9.59 -15.37
CA ILE A 734 5.15 -9.49 -16.68
C ILE A 734 6.20 -9.71 -17.77
N MET A 735 6.10 -10.84 -18.48
CA MET A 735 6.80 -11.07 -19.72
C MET A 735 6.02 -10.43 -20.86
N LEU A 736 6.59 -9.39 -21.47
CA LEU A 736 6.00 -8.76 -22.65
C LEU A 736 6.37 -9.54 -23.90
N SER A 737 5.51 -9.56 -24.89
CA SER A 737 5.78 -10.24 -26.15
C SER A 737 5.36 -9.43 -27.35
N ILE A 738 6.06 -9.61 -28.46
CA ILE A 738 5.74 -9.04 -29.76
C ILE A 738 6.13 -10.01 -30.87
N LYS A 739 5.27 -10.12 -31.88
CA LYS A 739 5.56 -10.93 -33.05
C LYS A 739 6.26 -10.09 -34.10
N ARG A 740 7.40 -10.56 -34.62
CA ARG A 740 8.03 -9.88 -35.77
C ARG A 740 7.12 -10.02 -36.98
N PRO A 741 6.77 -8.92 -37.68
CA PRO A 741 5.95 -8.97 -38.90
C PRO A 741 6.50 -9.93 -39.95
N GLN A 742 5.60 -10.61 -40.72
CA GLN A 742 5.96 -11.59 -41.72
C GLN A 742 6.58 -10.98 -42.96
#